data_e2edc8f5ebef7a5aeb0dec3eab0ce1fe
#
_entry.id   e2edc8f5ebef7a5aeb0dec3eab0ce1fe
#
_cell.length_a   1.000
_cell.length_b   1.000
_cell.length_c   1.000
_cell.angle_alpha   90.00
_cell.angle_beta   90.00
_cell.angle_gamma   90.00
#
_symmetry.space_group_name_H-M   'P 1'
#
loop_
_entity.id
_entity.type
_entity.pdbx_description
1 polymer ?
#
loop_
_entity_poly.entity_id
_entity_poly.type
_entity_poly.pdbx_seq_one_letter_code
_entity_poly.pdbx_strand_id
1 'polypeptide(L)'
;MRRFSTISLVCLCTLISFAQSKMSAASRGMTTEAPAQVALLAKVNEAFNSDALTHLGISTGARVGNIVTLRTTKNNLPFLETYAGIEYLEMAQRVSPNLMRVIPDLRADSVYTGHGLDAGYTGKDVIIGVTDWGFDYTHPMFYDTALQHTRIIAAWDQFKTSGPAPQGYNYGTVYEGESELLTAQSDTSNIYGFATHGTHVAGIAGGSGAGTAHRGVAYEAEFLFVTFLVDEAAVIDAFEWMKTKAETLNKRLVINMSWGLYNLGPLDGTSLVSLAIDELSQEGVIFVTSGGNNGDITFHIKKEFREDTLRSKIDFWRSSDPNRYGQSIMAWGTDNSPFTASIEVYDAAKNKLTESPTFRTEGSVNKDTFMTIGSDTVFYKVALDGQHPLNAQPTIRFRIRSENNSLHIALKAHAATGTVHFYNVADLTTHVGNWGMPFTAWKDGWAEGDNKYSLGEPASTRSVITVAAHQSEVRTSGGTVGGGFLANFSSYGPTIDERMKPDVSAPGVSVASSVSSFTNRNYDLLQNISFQGKNYPFSRFSGTSMSSPATAGVVALMLQANPNLWYDEAIRILHNTAREDNRTGDLSEKGDTQWGWGKVNALAATQAAEYKFAGIRNLIEPSSSLYLFPNPAQNTLRLNSTSTHEVYIYSSTGQVILNGSLGNSLPLDVSTLTNGIYLLRFADSHSVSIPFMIHR
;
A
#
# COMPACT_ATOMS: atom_id res chain seq x y z
N MET A 1 -26.64 79.95 37.28
CA MET A 1 -27.85 79.23 36.97
C MET A 1 -27.77 78.72 35.53
N ARG A 2 -27.43 77.47 35.28
CA ARG A 2 -27.70 76.74 34.05
C ARG A 2 -27.82 75.25 34.41
N ARG A 3 -29.04 74.74 34.25
CA ARG A 3 -29.38 73.33 34.48
C ARG A 3 -28.87 72.52 33.28
N PHE A 4 -28.10 71.45 33.52
CA PHE A 4 -27.81 70.45 32.54
C PHE A 4 -28.80 69.29 32.74
N SER A 5 -29.61 69.01 31.72
CA SER A 5 -30.47 67.82 31.65
C SER A 5 -29.65 66.67 31.11
N THR A 6 -29.57 65.59 31.90
CA THR A 6 -28.95 64.30 31.51
C THR A 6 -30.00 63.51 30.76
N ILE A 7 -29.75 63.26 29.47
CA ILE A 7 -30.52 62.30 28.63
C ILE A 7 -29.88 60.93 28.80
N SER A 8 -30.59 60.03 29.49
CA SER A 8 -30.22 58.58 29.52
C SER A 8 -30.61 57.92 28.21
N LEU A 9 -29.62 57.54 27.45
CA LEU A 9 -29.77 56.68 26.25
C LEU A 9 -29.88 55.22 26.69
N VAL A 10 -31.06 54.64 26.67
CA VAL A 10 -31.31 53.25 26.91
C VAL A 10 -30.96 52.53 25.61
N CYS A 11 -29.79 51.87 25.57
CA CYS A 11 -29.39 50.96 24.50
C CYS A 11 -30.20 49.64 24.62
N LEU A 12 -31.21 49.46 23.78
CA LEU A 12 -31.97 48.23 23.64
C LEU A 12 -31.10 47.23 22.80
N CYS A 13 -30.29 46.42 23.49
CA CYS A 13 -29.60 45.30 22.85
C CYS A 13 -30.64 44.24 22.51
N THR A 14 -31.13 44.21 21.29
CA THR A 14 -31.83 43.05 20.73
C THR A 14 -30.84 41.90 20.59
N LEU A 15 -30.90 40.94 21.51
CA LEU A 15 -30.26 39.63 21.38
C LEU A 15 -30.92 38.92 20.21
N ILE A 16 -30.32 39.01 19.03
CA ILE A 16 -30.64 38.12 17.91
C ILE A 16 -30.09 36.73 18.28
N SER A 17 -30.91 35.89 18.87
CA SER A 17 -30.61 34.48 19.05
C SER A 17 -30.60 33.85 17.65
N PHE A 18 -29.44 33.62 17.10
CA PHE A 18 -29.31 32.76 15.92
C PHE A 18 -29.72 31.34 16.33
N ALA A 19 -30.93 30.94 15.96
CA ALA A 19 -31.34 29.55 16.12
C ALA A 19 -30.32 28.67 15.39
N GLN A 20 -29.65 27.80 16.14
CA GLN A 20 -28.69 26.86 15.57
C GLN A 20 -29.42 25.96 14.58
N SER A 21 -28.93 25.88 13.33
CA SER A 21 -29.52 25.02 12.32
C SER A 21 -29.56 23.57 12.80
N LYS A 22 -30.65 22.88 12.57
CA LYS A 22 -30.82 21.47 12.89
C LYS A 22 -30.10 20.56 11.91
N MET A 23 -29.55 21.09 10.83
CA MET A 23 -28.71 20.35 9.86
C MET A 23 -27.24 20.64 10.07
N SER A 24 -26.38 19.61 9.89
CA SER A 24 -24.93 19.80 9.82
C SER A 24 -24.52 20.64 8.61
N ALA A 25 -23.33 21.24 8.63
CA ALA A 25 -22.80 21.98 7.49
C ALA A 25 -22.71 21.10 6.22
N ALA A 26 -22.31 19.84 6.38
CA ALA A 26 -22.26 18.87 5.29
C ALA A 26 -23.64 18.59 4.68
N SER A 27 -24.67 18.33 5.51
CA SER A 27 -26.05 18.14 5.03
C SER A 27 -26.60 19.38 4.35
N ARG A 28 -26.31 20.58 4.85
CA ARG A 28 -26.70 21.84 4.19
C ARG A 28 -26.03 22.02 2.82
N GLY A 29 -24.75 21.67 2.70
CA GLY A 29 -24.05 21.69 1.41
C GLY A 29 -24.74 20.81 0.37
N MET A 30 -25.21 19.62 0.75
CA MET A 30 -25.94 18.70 -0.13
C MET A 30 -27.30 19.24 -0.61
N THR A 31 -27.93 20.17 0.11
CA THR A 31 -29.25 20.72 -0.29
C THR A 31 -29.18 21.57 -1.56
N THR A 32 -28.04 22.18 -1.87
CA THR A 32 -27.87 23.02 -3.07
C THR A 32 -27.91 22.18 -4.35
N GLU A 33 -27.39 20.98 -4.31
CA GLU A 33 -27.29 20.03 -5.44
C GLU A 33 -28.39 18.97 -5.44
N ALA A 34 -29.29 19.00 -4.44
CA ALA A 34 -30.30 17.99 -4.27
C ALA A 34 -31.36 18.02 -5.38
N PRO A 35 -31.89 16.87 -5.82
CA PRO A 35 -33.01 16.78 -6.74
C PRO A 35 -34.29 17.37 -6.10
N ALA A 36 -35.34 17.60 -6.91
CA ALA A 36 -36.60 18.16 -6.44
C ALA A 36 -37.25 17.31 -5.31
N GLN A 37 -37.09 16.00 -5.35
CA GLN A 37 -37.50 15.06 -4.29
C GLN A 37 -36.29 14.64 -3.45
N VAL A 38 -36.40 14.71 -2.12
CA VAL A 38 -35.36 14.40 -1.16
C VAL A 38 -35.82 13.37 -0.15
N ALA A 39 -34.89 12.52 0.27
CA ALA A 39 -35.03 11.63 1.42
C ALA A 39 -34.16 12.16 2.58
N LEU A 40 -34.67 12.04 3.80
CA LEU A 40 -34.06 12.58 5.02
C LEU A 40 -34.12 11.56 6.14
N LEU A 41 -33.18 11.66 7.08
CA LEU A 41 -33.24 11.06 8.40
C LEU A 41 -33.46 12.18 9.42
N ALA A 42 -34.44 12.01 10.30
CA ALA A 42 -34.76 12.96 11.35
C ALA A 42 -34.63 12.30 12.72
N LYS A 43 -33.90 12.93 13.64
CA LYS A 43 -34.00 12.63 15.06
C LYS A 43 -35.14 13.46 15.63
N VAL A 44 -36.12 12.78 16.24
CA VAL A 44 -37.37 13.40 16.68
C VAL A 44 -37.58 13.30 18.19
N ASN A 45 -38.37 14.20 18.73
CA ASN A 45 -38.79 14.22 20.13
C ASN A 45 -40.29 13.93 20.29
N GLU A 46 -40.84 14.13 21.50
CA GLU A 46 -42.25 13.85 21.83
C GLU A 46 -43.25 14.75 21.09
N ALA A 47 -42.83 15.93 20.61
CA ALA A 47 -43.67 16.84 19.83
C ALA A 47 -43.80 16.46 18.36
N PHE A 48 -43.16 15.38 17.92
CA PHE A 48 -43.21 14.95 16.52
C PHE A 48 -44.57 14.30 16.19
N ASN A 49 -45.25 14.87 15.20
CA ASN A 49 -46.55 14.40 14.71
C ASN A 49 -46.45 14.12 13.19
N SER A 50 -46.55 12.84 12.79
CA SER A 50 -46.46 12.41 11.39
C SER A 50 -47.66 12.90 10.57
N ASP A 51 -48.87 12.95 11.17
CA ASP A 51 -50.09 13.32 10.47
C ASP A 51 -50.08 14.81 10.08
N ALA A 52 -49.53 15.66 10.94
CA ALA A 52 -49.33 17.07 10.64
C ALA A 52 -48.39 17.31 9.45
N LEU A 53 -47.39 16.46 9.27
CA LEU A 53 -46.44 16.54 8.15
C LEU A 53 -47.03 16.03 6.83
N THR A 54 -47.92 15.08 6.88
CA THR A 54 -48.59 14.47 5.70
C THR A 54 -49.39 15.53 4.92
N HIS A 55 -50.06 16.46 5.60
CA HIS A 55 -50.80 17.55 4.98
C HIS A 55 -49.94 18.53 4.22
N LEU A 56 -48.64 18.54 4.47
CA LEU A 56 -47.66 19.38 3.79
C LEU A 56 -46.90 18.65 2.67
N GLY A 57 -47.37 17.45 2.30
CA GLY A 57 -46.72 16.63 1.28
C GLY A 57 -45.38 16.01 1.75
N ILE A 58 -45.19 15.87 3.08
CA ILE A 58 -44.05 15.22 3.69
C ILE A 58 -44.46 13.83 4.14
N SER A 59 -43.98 12.80 3.48
CA SER A 59 -44.28 11.41 3.85
C SER A 59 -43.27 10.90 4.89
N THR A 60 -43.78 10.30 5.94
CA THR A 60 -43.01 9.61 6.97
C THR A 60 -42.94 8.12 6.61
N GLY A 61 -41.75 7.54 6.76
CA GLY A 61 -41.49 6.12 6.57
C GLY A 61 -41.29 5.39 7.89
N ALA A 62 -40.25 4.55 7.99
CA ALA A 62 -39.94 3.81 9.20
C ALA A 62 -39.58 4.73 10.37
N ARG A 63 -40.04 4.29 11.58
CA ARG A 63 -39.61 4.87 12.86
C ARG A 63 -38.91 3.82 13.69
N VAL A 64 -37.66 4.11 14.07
CA VAL A 64 -36.82 3.27 14.93
C VAL A 64 -36.39 4.09 16.12
N GLY A 65 -37.05 3.87 17.26
CA GLY A 65 -36.87 4.71 18.45
C GLY A 65 -37.22 6.17 18.15
N ASN A 66 -36.26 7.06 18.26
CA ASN A 66 -36.38 8.49 17.97
C ASN A 66 -35.86 8.90 16.58
N ILE A 67 -35.57 7.94 15.69
CA ILE A 67 -35.17 8.20 14.30
C ILE A 67 -36.36 7.90 13.38
N VAL A 68 -36.66 8.85 12.49
CA VAL A 68 -37.73 8.73 11.48
C VAL A 68 -37.16 9.03 10.10
N THR A 69 -37.59 8.22 9.12
CA THR A 69 -37.27 8.52 7.70
C THR A 69 -38.34 9.42 7.11
N LEU A 70 -37.91 10.44 6.35
CA LEU A 70 -38.81 11.38 5.69
C LEU A 70 -38.54 11.42 4.19
N ARG A 71 -39.58 11.62 3.38
CA ARG A 71 -39.47 11.94 1.96
C ARG A 71 -40.37 13.13 1.63
N THR A 72 -39.77 14.07 0.91
CA THR A 72 -40.46 15.35 0.63
C THR A 72 -39.81 16.06 -0.57
N THR A 73 -40.34 17.23 -0.91
CA THR A 73 -39.71 18.13 -1.85
C THR A 73 -38.65 19.00 -1.17
N LYS A 74 -37.66 19.46 -1.91
CA LYS A 74 -36.61 20.37 -1.44
C LYS A 74 -37.18 21.64 -0.80
N ASN A 75 -38.32 22.11 -1.30
CA ASN A 75 -38.98 23.32 -0.80
C ASN A 75 -39.45 23.22 0.66
N ASN A 76 -39.65 22.02 1.18
CA ASN A 76 -40.08 21.79 2.57
C ASN A 76 -38.90 21.74 3.58
N LEU A 77 -37.65 21.78 3.13
CA LEU A 77 -36.49 21.73 4.04
C LEU A 77 -36.48 22.88 5.07
N PRO A 78 -36.73 24.17 4.67
CA PRO A 78 -36.74 25.25 5.64
C PRO A 78 -37.82 25.09 6.74
N PHE A 79 -38.98 24.53 6.38
CA PHE A 79 -40.03 24.18 7.34
C PHE A 79 -39.56 23.10 8.32
N LEU A 80 -38.98 22.00 7.81
CA LEU A 80 -38.48 20.89 8.64
C LEU A 80 -37.38 21.33 9.60
N GLU A 81 -36.49 22.23 9.19
CA GLU A 81 -35.49 22.82 10.10
C GLU A 81 -36.08 23.58 11.26
N THR A 82 -37.25 24.20 11.10
CA THR A 82 -37.91 24.97 12.16
C THR A 82 -38.95 24.14 12.94
N TYR A 83 -39.33 22.97 12.45
CA TYR A 83 -40.38 22.17 13.06
C TYR A 83 -39.98 21.64 14.44
N ALA A 84 -40.74 21.97 15.49
CA ALA A 84 -40.42 21.71 16.89
C ALA A 84 -40.19 20.23 17.21
N GLY A 85 -40.90 19.33 16.52
CA GLY A 85 -40.79 17.87 16.67
C GLY A 85 -39.49 17.25 16.18
N ILE A 86 -38.64 18.00 15.48
CA ILE A 86 -37.34 17.52 14.94
C ILE A 86 -36.21 18.17 15.75
N GLU A 87 -35.32 17.33 16.29
CA GLU A 87 -34.09 17.77 16.98
C GLU A 87 -32.91 17.92 16.04
N TYR A 88 -32.78 16.97 15.09
CA TYR A 88 -31.70 16.93 14.10
C TYR A 88 -32.24 16.37 12.78
N LEU A 89 -31.71 16.90 11.67
CA LEU A 89 -32.13 16.53 10.33
C LEU A 89 -30.89 16.34 9.45
N GLU A 90 -30.85 15.28 8.68
CA GLU A 90 -29.79 15.07 7.70
C GLU A 90 -30.33 14.55 6.37
N MET A 91 -29.66 14.92 5.29
CA MET A 91 -29.94 14.36 3.98
C MET A 91 -29.56 12.88 3.98
N ALA A 92 -30.50 12.01 3.59
CA ALA A 92 -30.21 10.60 3.44
C ALA A 92 -29.19 10.42 2.32
N GLN A 93 -28.04 9.87 2.70
CA GLN A 93 -27.00 9.54 1.73
C GLN A 93 -27.43 8.32 0.90
N ARG A 94 -27.09 8.32 -0.37
CA ARG A 94 -27.34 7.17 -1.22
C ARG A 94 -26.45 6.02 -0.78
N VAL A 95 -27.02 4.97 -0.25
CA VAL A 95 -26.37 3.67 -0.11
C VAL A 95 -26.38 2.99 -1.46
N SER A 96 -25.22 2.65 -1.94
CA SER A 96 -25.07 1.89 -3.17
C SER A 96 -24.25 0.64 -2.88
N PRO A 97 -24.51 -0.48 -3.57
CA PRO A 97 -23.66 -1.68 -3.43
C PRO A 97 -22.24 -1.33 -3.86
N ASN A 98 -21.28 -1.35 -2.93
CA ASN A 98 -19.87 -1.02 -3.22
C ASN A 98 -19.10 -2.14 -3.96
N LEU A 99 -19.76 -3.19 -4.36
CA LEU A 99 -19.23 -4.51 -4.68
C LEU A 99 -18.90 -4.78 -6.12
N MET A 100 -19.60 -4.15 -7.03
CA MET A 100 -19.39 -4.37 -8.48
C MET A 100 -18.48 -3.32 -9.10
N ARG A 101 -17.52 -2.75 -8.33
CA ARG A 101 -16.87 -1.51 -8.73
C ARG A 101 -15.38 -1.63 -8.98
N VAL A 102 -14.68 -2.55 -8.32
CA VAL A 102 -13.23 -2.75 -8.57
C VAL A 102 -12.99 -3.09 -10.03
N ILE A 103 -13.74 -4.04 -10.58
CA ILE A 103 -13.56 -4.49 -11.96
C ILE A 103 -13.85 -3.38 -12.99
N PRO A 104 -14.99 -2.66 -12.94
CA PRO A 104 -15.24 -1.54 -13.85
C PRO A 104 -14.31 -0.33 -13.62
N ASP A 105 -13.91 -0.05 -12.38
CA ASP A 105 -12.96 1.03 -12.09
C ASP A 105 -11.62 0.75 -12.76
N LEU A 106 -11.11 -0.47 -12.63
CA LEU A 106 -9.89 -0.91 -13.31
C LEU A 106 -10.08 -1.07 -14.83
N ARG A 107 -11.31 -1.06 -15.36
CA ARG A 107 -11.64 -1.42 -16.74
C ARG A 107 -11.26 -2.86 -17.14
N ALA A 108 -11.22 -3.77 -16.16
CA ALA A 108 -10.89 -5.15 -16.39
C ALA A 108 -12.00 -5.92 -17.13
N ASP A 109 -13.26 -5.48 -16.99
CA ASP A 109 -14.40 -5.98 -17.78
C ASP A 109 -14.19 -5.86 -19.29
N SER A 110 -13.56 -4.76 -19.74
CA SER A 110 -13.21 -4.55 -21.15
C SER A 110 -12.08 -5.49 -21.61
N VAL A 111 -11.18 -5.88 -20.69
CA VAL A 111 -10.14 -6.88 -20.98
C VAL A 111 -10.74 -8.25 -21.21
N TYR A 112 -11.71 -8.66 -20.39
CA TYR A 112 -12.37 -9.97 -20.51
C TYR A 112 -13.12 -10.15 -21.83
N THR A 113 -13.67 -9.05 -22.34
CA THR A 113 -14.41 -9.06 -23.62
C THR A 113 -13.50 -8.88 -24.84
N GLY A 114 -12.21 -8.68 -24.63
CA GLY A 114 -11.26 -8.46 -25.73
C GLY A 114 -11.45 -7.12 -26.45
N HIS A 115 -11.96 -6.08 -25.77
CA HIS A 115 -12.24 -4.80 -26.40
C HIS A 115 -10.96 -4.09 -26.85
N GLY A 116 -10.71 -4.10 -28.16
CA GLY A 116 -9.48 -3.54 -28.75
C GLY A 116 -8.21 -4.34 -28.39
N LEU A 117 -8.35 -5.63 -28.11
CA LEU A 117 -7.31 -6.60 -27.81
C LEU A 117 -7.38 -7.76 -28.82
N ASP A 118 -6.29 -8.52 -28.94
CA ASP A 118 -6.24 -9.70 -29.81
C ASP A 118 -7.15 -10.84 -29.31
N ALA A 119 -7.37 -10.90 -27.97
CA ALA A 119 -8.25 -11.86 -27.31
C ALA A 119 -8.82 -11.30 -26.01
N GLY A 120 -9.77 -12.00 -25.39
CA GLY A 120 -10.15 -11.76 -24.00
C GLY A 120 -9.14 -12.41 -23.04
N TYR A 121 -8.67 -11.66 -22.04
CA TYR A 121 -7.72 -12.16 -21.03
C TYR A 121 -8.37 -12.22 -19.66
N THR A 122 -8.09 -13.30 -18.93
CA THR A 122 -8.73 -13.64 -17.65
C THR A 122 -7.70 -14.05 -16.57
N GLY A 123 -6.41 -14.03 -16.92
CA GLY A 123 -5.29 -14.50 -16.11
C GLY A 123 -4.99 -15.99 -16.28
N LYS A 124 -5.63 -16.66 -17.24
CA LYS A 124 -5.42 -18.10 -17.51
C LYS A 124 -3.94 -18.39 -17.78
N ASP A 125 -3.45 -19.52 -17.24
CA ASP A 125 -2.08 -19.99 -17.35
C ASP A 125 -1.02 -19.09 -16.67
N VAL A 126 -1.45 -18.15 -15.82
CA VAL A 126 -0.59 -17.33 -14.97
C VAL A 126 -0.79 -17.73 -13.51
N ILE A 127 0.29 -17.77 -12.74
CA ILE A 127 0.26 -18.03 -11.30
C ILE A 127 0.29 -16.73 -10.53
N ILE A 128 -0.63 -16.58 -9.58
CA ILE A 128 -0.60 -15.54 -8.56
C ILE A 128 -0.09 -16.17 -7.27
N GLY A 129 1.12 -15.79 -6.85
CA GLY A 129 1.64 -16.09 -5.52
C GLY A 129 1.07 -15.11 -4.50
N VAL A 130 0.64 -15.60 -3.34
CA VAL A 130 0.20 -14.73 -2.24
C VAL A 130 0.91 -15.14 -0.96
N THR A 131 1.73 -14.24 -0.43
CA THR A 131 2.31 -14.36 0.91
C THR A 131 1.46 -13.58 1.89
N ASP A 132 0.77 -14.26 2.80
CA ASP A 132 -0.20 -13.65 3.71
C ASP A 132 -0.56 -14.64 4.84
N TRP A 133 -1.65 -14.39 5.55
CA TRP A 133 -2.17 -15.22 6.64
C TRP A 133 -3.69 -15.36 6.55
N GLY A 134 -4.22 -16.49 6.98
CA GLY A 134 -5.64 -16.76 7.06
C GLY A 134 -6.25 -17.22 5.73
N PHE A 135 -5.65 -18.22 5.12
CA PHE A 135 -6.17 -18.87 3.91
C PHE A 135 -7.20 -19.95 4.22
N ASP A 136 -8.32 -19.90 3.52
CA ASP A 136 -9.33 -20.95 3.46
C ASP A 136 -9.18 -21.69 2.13
N TYR A 137 -8.53 -22.84 2.14
CA TYR A 137 -8.27 -23.63 0.92
C TYR A 137 -9.55 -24.26 0.34
N THR A 138 -10.63 -24.33 1.13
CA THR A 138 -11.90 -24.91 0.72
C THR A 138 -12.86 -23.90 0.10
N HIS A 139 -12.51 -22.59 0.13
CA HIS A 139 -13.41 -21.54 -0.32
C HIS A 139 -13.66 -21.65 -1.84
N PRO A 140 -14.94 -21.71 -2.29
CA PRO A 140 -15.28 -21.89 -3.71
C PRO A 140 -14.79 -20.73 -4.60
N MET A 141 -14.38 -19.61 -4.02
CA MET A 141 -13.72 -18.49 -4.71
C MET A 141 -12.43 -18.92 -5.42
N PHE A 142 -11.77 -19.97 -4.93
CA PHE A 142 -10.52 -20.53 -5.49
C PHE A 142 -10.74 -21.71 -6.40
N TYR A 143 -11.98 -22.07 -6.69
CA TYR A 143 -12.34 -23.05 -7.70
C TYR A 143 -12.40 -22.42 -9.10
N ASP A 144 -12.44 -23.25 -10.12
CA ASP A 144 -12.72 -22.81 -11.48
C ASP A 144 -14.15 -22.21 -11.58
N THR A 145 -14.46 -21.59 -12.71
CA THR A 145 -15.77 -20.95 -12.91
C THR A 145 -16.93 -21.95 -12.97
N ALA A 146 -16.64 -23.24 -13.20
CA ALA A 146 -17.61 -24.34 -13.14
C ALA A 146 -17.77 -24.92 -11.72
N LEU A 147 -16.98 -24.47 -10.75
CA LEU A 147 -16.92 -24.95 -9.37
C LEU A 147 -16.61 -26.46 -9.25
N GLN A 148 -15.79 -26.98 -10.16
CA GLN A 148 -15.45 -28.39 -10.22
C GLN A 148 -14.07 -28.69 -9.61
N HIS A 149 -13.06 -27.85 -9.87
CA HIS A 149 -11.68 -28.07 -9.46
C HIS A 149 -11.08 -26.83 -8.81
N THR A 150 -10.28 -27.03 -7.76
CA THR A 150 -9.53 -25.93 -7.17
C THR A 150 -8.44 -25.44 -8.13
N ARG A 151 -8.21 -24.12 -8.13
CA ARG A 151 -7.09 -23.46 -8.83
C ARG A 151 -5.89 -23.19 -7.92
N ILE A 152 -5.95 -23.64 -6.66
CA ILE A 152 -4.79 -23.63 -5.77
C ILE A 152 -3.90 -24.81 -6.17
N ILE A 153 -2.71 -24.52 -6.71
CA ILE A 153 -1.73 -25.53 -7.11
C ILE A 153 -1.13 -26.19 -5.87
N ALA A 154 -0.68 -25.35 -4.94
CA ALA A 154 -0.10 -25.77 -3.68
C ALA A 154 -0.18 -24.65 -2.63
N ALA A 155 -0.09 -25.04 -1.36
CA ALA A 155 0.01 -24.14 -0.24
C ALA A 155 1.13 -24.58 0.71
N TRP A 156 1.92 -23.63 1.22
CA TRP A 156 2.93 -23.86 2.24
C TRP A 156 2.55 -23.12 3.52
N ASP A 157 2.17 -23.87 4.54
CA ASP A 157 1.93 -23.36 5.88
C ASP A 157 3.19 -23.48 6.73
N GLN A 158 3.94 -22.40 6.86
CA GLN A 158 5.21 -22.38 7.58
C GLN A 158 5.03 -22.48 9.12
N PHE A 159 3.83 -22.21 9.65
CA PHE A 159 3.51 -22.39 11.07
C PHE A 159 3.21 -23.85 11.43
N LYS A 160 2.84 -24.67 10.47
CA LYS A 160 2.50 -26.07 10.71
C LYS A 160 3.76 -26.89 10.93
N THR A 161 3.88 -27.51 12.09
CA THR A 161 5.08 -28.29 12.47
C THR A 161 4.95 -29.79 12.20
N SER A 162 3.78 -30.26 11.75
CA SER A 162 3.50 -31.68 11.45
C SER A 162 3.08 -31.85 10.00
N GLY A 163 3.89 -32.54 9.21
CA GLY A 163 3.66 -32.79 7.79
C GLY A 163 4.95 -32.66 6.99
N PRO A 164 4.90 -32.94 5.67
CA PRO A 164 6.07 -32.82 4.83
C PRO A 164 6.42 -31.35 4.60
N ALA A 165 7.68 -30.98 4.88
CA ALA A 165 8.20 -29.69 4.42
C ALA A 165 8.42 -29.71 2.90
N PRO A 166 8.39 -28.55 2.22
CA PRO A 166 8.76 -28.47 0.82
C PRO A 166 10.20 -28.96 0.58
N GLN A 167 10.45 -29.50 -0.60
CA GLN A 167 11.81 -29.94 -0.95
C GLN A 167 12.82 -28.79 -0.84
N GLY A 168 13.92 -29.02 -0.17
CA GLY A 168 14.96 -28.03 0.10
C GLY A 168 14.79 -27.26 1.42
N TYR A 169 13.64 -27.40 2.06
CA TYR A 169 13.34 -26.77 3.37
C TYR A 169 13.10 -27.83 4.44
N ASN A 170 13.26 -27.46 5.69
CA ASN A 170 13.13 -28.38 6.84
C ASN A 170 12.07 -27.94 7.86
N TYR A 171 11.16 -27.06 7.46
CA TYR A 171 10.10 -26.53 8.31
C TYR A 171 8.80 -26.29 7.52
N GLY A 172 7.72 -26.08 8.27
CA GLY A 172 6.40 -25.90 7.72
C GLY A 172 5.80 -27.18 7.16
N THR A 173 4.65 -27.07 6.55
CA THR A 173 3.94 -28.17 5.86
C THR A 173 3.50 -27.69 4.51
N VAL A 174 3.84 -28.43 3.45
CA VAL A 174 3.33 -28.18 2.10
C VAL A 174 2.12 -29.09 1.83
N TYR A 175 1.14 -28.53 1.15
CA TYR A 175 -0.02 -29.25 0.62
C TYR A 175 -0.05 -29.11 -0.89
N GLU A 176 -0.05 -30.23 -1.61
CA GLU A 176 -0.05 -30.24 -3.06
C GLU A 176 -1.30 -30.96 -3.61
N GLY A 177 -1.98 -30.29 -4.52
CA GLY A 177 -3.18 -30.79 -5.13
C GLY A 177 -4.44 -30.76 -4.25
N GLU A 178 -5.58 -30.96 -4.89
CA GLU A 178 -6.90 -30.74 -4.30
C GLU A 178 -7.15 -31.58 -3.04
N SER A 179 -6.78 -32.87 -3.05
CA SER A 179 -7.05 -33.78 -1.91
C SER A 179 -6.35 -33.35 -0.63
N GLU A 180 -5.09 -32.91 -0.71
CA GLU A 180 -4.34 -32.48 0.48
C GLU A 180 -4.85 -31.12 0.99
N LEU A 181 -5.13 -30.18 0.09
CA LEU A 181 -5.67 -28.88 0.41
C LEU A 181 -7.04 -28.98 1.10
N LEU A 182 -7.94 -29.85 0.59
CA LEU A 182 -9.26 -30.07 1.20
C LEU A 182 -9.15 -30.78 2.55
N THR A 183 -8.16 -31.65 2.74
CA THR A 183 -7.91 -32.31 4.02
C THR A 183 -7.34 -31.30 5.05
N ALA A 184 -6.44 -30.41 4.62
CA ALA A 184 -5.91 -29.34 5.46
C ALA A 184 -6.95 -28.30 5.83
N GLN A 185 -7.89 -28.01 4.93
CA GLN A 185 -8.99 -27.04 5.05
C GLN A 185 -8.53 -25.59 5.08
N SER A 186 -7.64 -25.20 5.98
CA SER A 186 -7.10 -23.85 6.16
C SER A 186 -5.67 -23.91 6.64
N ASP A 187 -4.98 -22.79 6.57
CA ASP A 187 -3.72 -22.62 7.27
C ASP A 187 -3.91 -22.62 8.81
N THR A 188 -2.80 -22.72 9.54
CA THR A 188 -2.81 -22.76 11.01
C THR A 188 -2.50 -21.42 11.65
N SER A 189 -2.23 -20.38 10.86
CA SER A 189 -1.94 -19.05 11.35
C SER A 189 -3.18 -18.31 11.81
N ASN A 190 -3.10 -17.68 12.97
CA ASN A 190 -4.10 -16.71 13.44
C ASN A 190 -3.40 -15.42 13.89
N ILE A 191 -2.52 -14.92 13.04
CA ILE A 191 -1.78 -13.67 13.27
C ILE A 191 -2.75 -12.50 13.31
N TYR A 192 -2.58 -11.62 14.27
CA TYR A 192 -3.47 -10.47 14.53
C TYR A 192 -4.95 -10.87 14.74
N GLY A 193 -5.25 -12.15 14.94
CA GLY A 193 -6.61 -12.66 15.04
C GLY A 193 -7.43 -12.48 13.75
N PHE A 194 -6.79 -12.40 12.60
CA PHE A 194 -7.40 -12.31 11.28
C PHE A 194 -7.11 -13.56 10.44
N ALA A 195 -7.63 -14.70 10.87
CA ALA A 195 -7.56 -15.91 10.04
C ALA A 195 -8.40 -15.77 8.76
N THR A 196 -8.25 -14.66 8.03
CA THR A 196 -9.05 -14.40 6.82
C THR A 196 -8.43 -13.38 5.86
N HIS A 197 -7.35 -12.69 6.24
CA HIS A 197 -6.79 -11.62 5.41
C HIS A 197 -6.30 -12.17 4.06
N GLY A 198 -5.53 -13.25 4.05
CA GLY A 198 -5.04 -13.90 2.83
C GLY A 198 -6.16 -14.42 1.93
N THR A 199 -7.27 -14.96 2.51
CA THR A 199 -8.45 -15.37 1.74
C THR A 199 -9.09 -14.17 1.02
N HIS A 200 -9.17 -13.01 1.68
CA HIS A 200 -9.74 -11.80 1.09
C HIS A 200 -8.85 -11.23 -0.03
N VAL A 201 -7.57 -11.14 0.24
CA VAL A 201 -6.53 -10.67 -0.69
C VAL A 201 -6.49 -11.53 -1.96
N ALA A 202 -6.38 -12.85 -1.81
CA ALA A 202 -6.33 -13.77 -2.94
C ALA A 202 -7.62 -13.73 -3.78
N GLY A 203 -8.77 -13.57 -3.10
CA GLY A 203 -10.06 -13.42 -3.77
C GLY A 203 -10.15 -12.18 -4.65
N ILE A 204 -9.53 -11.04 -4.24
CA ILE A 204 -9.45 -9.83 -5.05
C ILE A 204 -8.56 -10.05 -6.28
N ALA A 205 -7.40 -10.67 -6.09
CA ALA A 205 -6.43 -10.87 -7.16
C ALA A 205 -6.98 -11.76 -8.28
N GLY A 206 -7.53 -12.92 -7.92
CA GLY A 206 -7.86 -13.92 -8.92
C GLY A 206 -9.06 -14.83 -8.60
N GLY A 207 -9.92 -14.47 -7.64
CA GLY A 207 -11.07 -15.29 -7.31
C GLY A 207 -12.05 -15.46 -8.46
N SER A 208 -12.61 -16.68 -8.64
CA SER A 208 -13.57 -17.00 -9.72
C SER A 208 -14.93 -16.29 -9.58
N GLY A 209 -15.21 -15.74 -8.40
CA GLY A 209 -16.49 -15.18 -8.04
C GLY A 209 -17.45 -16.18 -7.40
N ALA A 210 -17.16 -17.48 -7.48
CA ALA A 210 -18.00 -18.54 -6.90
C ALA A 210 -19.48 -18.43 -7.27
N GLY A 211 -19.80 -18.06 -8.51
CA GLY A 211 -21.17 -17.83 -8.98
C GLY A 211 -21.81 -16.52 -8.50
N THR A 212 -21.04 -15.65 -7.83
CA THR A 212 -21.48 -14.30 -7.38
C THR A 212 -20.94 -13.21 -8.30
N ALA A 213 -21.34 -11.96 -8.04
CA ALA A 213 -20.79 -10.79 -8.70
C ALA A 213 -19.40 -10.35 -8.16
N HIS A 214 -18.80 -11.10 -7.22
CA HIS A 214 -17.59 -10.71 -6.48
C HIS A 214 -16.33 -11.41 -6.98
N ARG A 215 -16.20 -11.53 -8.29
CA ARG A 215 -14.97 -12.12 -8.86
C ARG A 215 -13.78 -11.20 -8.73
N GLY A 216 -12.59 -11.81 -8.63
CA GLY A 216 -11.31 -11.13 -8.69
C GLY A 216 -10.93 -10.68 -10.10
N VAL A 217 -9.81 -9.96 -10.20
CA VAL A 217 -9.36 -9.35 -11.46
C VAL A 217 -8.92 -10.42 -12.47
N ALA A 218 -8.04 -11.33 -12.09
CA ALA A 218 -7.56 -12.43 -12.94
C ALA A 218 -8.25 -13.76 -12.59
N TYR A 219 -9.55 -13.82 -12.83
CA TYR A 219 -10.43 -14.84 -12.27
C TYR A 219 -10.22 -16.28 -12.78
N GLU A 220 -9.34 -16.51 -13.73
CA GLU A 220 -8.89 -17.83 -14.17
C GLU A 220 -7.41 -18.10 -13.85
N ALA A 221 -6.71 -17.18 -13.17
CA ALA A 221 -5.36 -17.42 -12.69
C ALA A 221 -5.31 -18.54 -11.66
N GLU A 222 -4.18 -19.23 -11.59
CA GLU A 222 -3.91 -20.26 -10.58
C GLU A 222 -3.18 -19.65 -9.38
N PHE A 223 -3.13 -20.36 -8.25
CA PHE A 223 -2.58 -19.82 -7.01
C PHE A 223 -1.48 -20.68 -6.41
N LEU A 224 -0.49 -19.98 -5.83
CA LEU A 224 0.41 -20.52 -4.81
C LEU A 224 0.22 -19.68 -3.54
N PHE A 225 -0.10 -20.33 -2.42
CA PHE A 225 -0.27 -19.66 -1.14
C PHE A 225 0.87 -19.99 -0.20
N VAL A 226 1.42 -18.99 0.48
CA VAL A 226 2.32 -19.21 1.60
C VAL A 226 1.86 -18.41 2.81
N THR A 227 1.57 -19.15 3.87
CA THR A 227 1.37 -18.60 5.21
C THR A 227 2.72 -18.56 5.89
N PHE A 228 3.39 -17.39 5.82
CA PHE A 228 4.78 -17.28 6.23
C PHE A 228 4.94 -16.93 7.71
N LEU A 229 6.00 -17.41 8.33
CA LEU A 229 6.45 -16.96 9.65
C LEU A 229 6.77 -15.45 9.58
N VAL A 230 6.55 -14.74 10.69
CA VAL A 230 6.72 -13.28 10.73
C VAL A 230 8.21 -12.94 10.87
N ASP A 231 9.00 -13.33 9.88
CA ASP A 231 10.42 -12.99 9.76
C ASP A 231 10.86 -12.91 8.29
N GLU A 232 11.99 -12.25 8.07
CA GLU A 232 12.51 -11.95 6.74
C GLU A 232 12.99 -13.20 5.98
N ALA A 233 13.60 -14.16 6.68
CA ALA A 233 14.10 -15.38 6.06
C ALA A 233 12.94 -16.22 5.53
N ALA A 234 11.91 -16.37 6.33
CA ALA A 234 10.71 -17.12 5.99
C ALA A 234 9.99 -16.57 4.74
N VAL A 235 9.96 -15.25 4.58
CA VAL A 235 9.33 -14.63 3.40
C VAL A 235 10.19 -14.77 2.15
N ILE A 236 11.53 -14.69 2.26
CA ILE A 236 12.44 -14.93 1.13
C ILE A 236 12.36 -16.41 0.70
N ASP A 237 12.32 -17.34 1.64
CA ASP A 237 12.10 -18.76 1.37
C ASP A 237 10.77 -18.98 0.63
N ALA A 238 9.71 -18.24 1.01
CA ALA A 238 8.41 -18.29 0.33
C ALA A 238 8.52 -17.84 -1.13
N PHE A 239 9.23 -16.76 -1.41
CA PHE A 239 9.40 -16.24 -2.77
C PHE A 239 10.14 -17.23 -3.67
N GLU A 240 11.25 -17.78 -3.19
CA GLU A 240 12.05 -18.75 -3.94
C GLU A 240 11.28 -20.06 -4.17
N TRP A 241 10.54 -20.54 -3.15
CA TRP A 241 9.68 -21.72 -3.30
C TRP A 241 8.59 -21.50 -4.37
N MET A 242 7.92 -20.33 -4.36
CA MET A 242 6.89 -20.01 -5.35
C MET A 242 7.49 -19.92 -6.77
N LYS A 243 8.66 -19.29 -6.91
CA LYS A 243 9.38 -19.19 -8.18
C LYS A 243 9.74 -20.59 -8.73
N THR A 244 10.40 -21.40 -7.91
CA THR A 244 10.79 -22.77 -8.29
C THR A 244 9.57 -23.59 -8.73
N LYS A 245 8.42 -23.44 -8.03
CA LYS A 245 7.18 -24.13 -8.39
C LYS A 245 6.64 -23.65 -9.74
N ALA A 246 6.62 -22.34 -9.98
CA ALA A 246 6.16 -21.75 -11.24
C ALA A 246 7.05 -22.15 -12.42
N GLU A 247 8.37 -22.17 -12.24
CA GLU A 247 9.34 -22.64 -13.23
C GLU A 247 9.10 -24.12 -13.60
N THR A 248 8.89 -24.99 -12.59
CA THR A 248 8.60 -26.41 -12.82
C THR A 248 7.35 -26.61 -13.69
N LEU A 249 6.38 -25.70 -13.58
CA LEU A 249 5.14 -25.69 -14.34
C LEU A 249 5.25 -24.93 -15.67
N ASN A 250 6.40 -24.32 -15.94
CA ASN A 250 6.61 -23.43 -17.08
C ASN A 250 5.54 -22.32 -17.19
N LYS A 251 5.22 -21.69 -16.05
CA LYS A 251 4.21 -20.62 -15.94
C LYS A 251 4.83 -19.35 -15.39
N ARG A 252 4.28 -18.21 -15.82
CA ARG A 252 4.66 -16.90 -15.30
C ARG A 252 4.08 -16.68 -13.90
N LEU A 253 4.82 -15.96 -13.08
CA LEU A 253 4.50 -15.71 -11.69
C LEU A 253 4.44 -14.21 -11.37
N VAL A 254 3.34 -13.78 -10.76
CA VAL A 254 3.24 -12.50 -10.05
C VAL A 254 3.01 -12.77 -8.57
N ILE A 255 3.80 -12.16 -7.69
CA ILE A 255 3.66 -12.32 -6.23
C ILE A 255 3.04 -11.05 -5.65
N ASN A 256 1.93 -11.23 -4.91
CA ASN A 256 1.30 -10.17 -4.15
C ASN A 256 1.72 -10.21 -2.68
N MET A 257 2.12 -9.04 -2.18
CA MET A 257 2.48 -8.81 -0.79
C MET A 257 1.56 -7.73 -0.20
N SER A 258 0.61 -8.16 0.63
CA SER A 258 -0.33 -7.23 1.30
C SER A 258 0.07 -6.97 2.76
N TRP A 259 1.35 -6.80 2.99
CA TRP A 259 1.98 -6.53 4.28
C TRP A 259 3.15 -5.56 4.11
N GLY A 260 3.60 -4.96 5.21
CA GLY A 260 4.76 -4.07 5.21
C GLY A 260 5.20 -3.72 6.62
N LEU A 261 6.48 -3.41 6.79
CA LEU A 261 7.12 -3.16 8.07
C LEU A 261 8.10 -1.98 7.97
N TYR A 262 8.32 -1.28 9.08
CA TYR A 262 9.28 -0.17 9.12
C TYR A 262 10.64 -0.56 9.73
N ASN A 263 10.75 -1.76 10.29
CA ASN A 263 11.91 -2.19 11.05
C ASN A 263 12.87 -3.11 10.27
N LEU A 264 12.63 -3.36 9.00
CA LEU A 264 13.39 -4.34 8.20
C LEU A 264 14.69 -3.77 7.62
N GLY A 265 14.84 -2.46 7.54
CA GLY A 265 16.03 -1.87 6.95
C GLY A 265 15.93 -0.36 6.79
N PRO A 266 16.77 0.22 5.92
CA PRO A 266 16.90 1.66 5.77
C PRO A 266 15.73 2.37 5.07
N LEU A 267 14.71 1.68 4.59
CA LEU A 267 13.56 2.20 3.83
C LEU A 267 13.94 2.87 2.49
N ASP A 268 15.11 2.54 1.95
CA ASP A 268 15.65 3.03 0.70
C ASP A 268 15.75 1.95 -0.39
N GLY A 269 15.22 0.76 -0.11
CA GLY A 269 15.29 -0.40 -1.00
C GLY A 269 16.61 -1.16 -0.95
N THR A 270 17.43 -0.96 0.10
CA THR A 270 18.69 -1.69 0.32
C THR A 270 18.59 -2.75 1.43
N SER A 271 17.40 -2.98 2.00
CA SER A 271 17.20 -4.10 2.91
C SER A 271 17.46 -5.44 2.24
N LEU A 272 17.81 -6.48 2.99
CA LEU A 272 18.07 -7.81 2.39
C LEU A 272 16.83 -8.37 1.71
N VAL A 273 15.63 -8.09 2.22
CA VAL A 273 14.37 -8.45 1.55
C VAL A 273 14.22 -7.72 0.21
N SER A 274 14.52 -6.42 0.18
CA SER A 274 14.47 -5.63 -1.06
C SER A 274 15.48 -6.12 -2.09
N LEU A 275 16.70 -6.42 -1.67
CA LEU A 275 17.73 -6.97 -2.56
C LEU A 275 17.33 -8.35 -3.11
N ALA A 276 16.76 -9.22 -2.27
CA ALA A 276 16.27 -10.52 -2.72
C ALA A 276 15.12 -10.39 -3.74
N ILE A 277 14.20 -9.44 -3.53
CA ILE A 277 13.14 -9.13 -4.49
C ILE A 277 13.73 -8.61 -5.81
N ASP A 278 14.72 -7.71 -5.75
CA ASP A 278 15.37 -7.18 -6.95
C ASP A 278 16.05 -8.30 -7.76
N GLU A 279 16.73 -9.25 -7.10
CA GLU A 279 17.34 -10.43 -7.76
C GLU A 279 16.27 -11.34 -8.38
N LEU A 280 15.23 -11.72 -7.62
CA LEU A 280 14.15 -12.58 -8.15
C LEU A 280 13.38 -11.89 -9.29
N SER A 281 13.30 -10.58 -9.28
CA SER A 281 12.71 -9.82 -10.39
C SER A 281 13.57 -9.91 -11.66
N GLN A 282 14.91 -9.97 -11.53
CA GLN A 282 15.83 -10.24 -12.64
C GLN A 282 15.68 -11.68 -13.19
N GLU A 283 15.08 -12.59 -12.45
CA GLU A 283 14.78 -13.95 -12.86
C GLU A 283 13.34 -14.11 -13.41
N GLY A 284 12.61 -13.00 -13.56
CA GLY A 284 11.32 -12.96 -14.24
C GLY A 284 10.09 -12.96 -13.33
N VAL A 285 10.24 -12.94 -12.01
CA VAL A 285 9.11 -12.76 -11.08
C VAL A 285 8.69 -11.29 -11.06
N ILE A 286 7.39 -11.02 -11.06
CA ILE A 286 6.88 -9.66 -10.88
C ILE A 286 6.25 -9.55 -9.48
N PHE A 287 6.69 -8.56 -8.71
CA PHE A 287 6.20 -8.33 -7.35
C PHE A 287 5.29 -7.11 -7.29
N VAL A 288 4.19 -7.24 -6.56
CA VAL A 288 3.23 -6.16 -6.29
C VAL A 288 3.03 -6.05 -4.78
N THR A 289 3.10 -4.86 -4.23
CA THR A 289 2.98 -4.65 -2.79
C THR A 289 2.06 -3.49 -2.42
N SER A 290 1.51 -3.57 -1.22
CA SER A 290 0.74 -2.48 -0.60
C SER A 290 1.65 -1.34 -0.15
N GLY A 291 1.28 -0.08 -0.42
CA GLY A 291 2.05 1.10 -0.02
C GLY A 291 2.07 1.35 1.49
N GLY A 292 1.10 0.80 2.25
CA GLY A 292 0.95 1.01 3.69
C GLY A 292 -0.29 1.84 4.05
N ASN A 293 -0.64 1.83 5.34
CA ASN A 293 -1.89 2.41 5.85
C ASN A 293 -1.65 3.48 6.93
N ASN A 294 -0.60 4.30 6.79
CA ASN A 294 -0.22 5.36 7.73
C ASN A 294 -0.33 6.78 7.13
N GLY A 295 -1.07 6.95 6.03
CA GLY A 295 -1.20 8.25 5.34
C GLY A 295 -1.93 9.34 6.13
N ASP A 296 -2.67 8.99 7.18
CA ASP A 296 -3.35 9.92 8.09
C ASP A 296 -2.65 10.07 9.44
N ILE A 297 -1.46 9.50 9.61
CA ILE A 297 -0.69 9.53 10.86
C ILE A 297 0.57 10.37 10.67
N THR A 298 0.77 11.37 11.54
CA THR A 298 1.95 12.26 11.51
C THR A 298 3.13 11.64 12.28
N PHE A 299 3.59 10.48 11.82
CA PHE A 299 4.57 9.64 12.53
C PHE A 299 6.02 9.80 12.04
N HIS A 300 6.23 10.67 11.07
CA HIS A 300 7.52 10.93 10.45
C HIS A 300 7.96 12.38 10.67
N ILE A 301 9.26 12.61 10.76
CA ILE A 301 9.89 13.94 10.72
C ILE A 301 11.12 13.86 9.81
N LYS A 302 11.17 14.69 8.76
CA LYS A 302 12.41 15.00 8.03
C LYS A 302 13.03 16.24 8.59
N LYS A 303 14.24 16.15 9.13
CA LYS A 303 14.97 17.31 9.68
C LYS A 303 16.29 17.51 8.93
N GLU A 304 16.39 18.63 8.25
CA GLU A 304 17.66 19.18 7.78
C GLU A 304 18.28 19.98 8.94
N PHE A 305 19.40 19.52 9.46
CA PHE A 305 20.12 20.15 10.57
C PHE A 305 21.08 21.24 10.08
N ARG A 306 21.16 22.33 10.88
CA ARG A 306 22.01 23.48 10.66
C ARG A 306 22.56 23.97 12.00
N GLU A 307 23.33 23.14 12.71
CA GLU A 307 23.83 23.38 14.07
C GLU A 307 22.69 23.64 15.06
N ASP A 308 21.59 22.89 14.94
CA ASP A 308 20.38 23.09 15.74
C ASP A 308 19.88 21.78 16.37
N THR A 309 18.88 21.91 17.21
CA THR A 309 18.30 20.78 17.98
C THR A 309 16.84 20.59 17.62
N LEU A 310 16.48 19.38 17.24
CA LEU A 310 15.12 18.90 17.14
C LEU A 310 14.63 18.42 18.51
N ARG A 311 13.38 18.75 18.87
CA ARG A 311 12.62 18.07 19.93
C ARG A 311 11.22 17.79 19.43
N SER A 312 10.69 16.62 19.77
CA SER A 312 9.30 16.26 19.51
C SER A 312 8.81 15.27 20.56
N LYS A 313 7.55 15.39 20.98
CA LYS A 313 6.94 14.40 21.87
C LYS A 313 6.61 13.14 21.07
N ILE A 314 6.94 12.00 21.66
CA ILE A 314 6.62 10.67 21.14
C ILE A 314 5.24 10.30 21.69
N ASP A 315 4.26 10.16 20.81
CA ASP A 315 2.97 9.60 21.21
C ASP A 315 3.05 8.07 21.22
N PHE A 316 2.50 7.47 22.26
CA PHE A 316 2.51 6.02 22.48
C PHE A 316 1.16 5.40 22.11
N TRP A 317 1.18 4.32 21.37
CA TRP A 317 -0.01 3.49 21.24
C TRP A 317 -0.29 2.78 22.59
N ARG A 318 -1.31 3.24 23.27
CA ARG A 318 -1.74 2.74 24.56
C ARG A 318 -2.81 1.66 24.38
N SER A 319 -2.37 0.40 24.31
CA SER A 319 -3.24 -0.76 24.24
C SER A 319 -2.93 -1.73 25.37
N SER A 320 -3.92 -2.51 25.79
CA SER A 320 -3.76 -3.64 26.71
C SER A 320 -3.26 -4.92 26.00
N ASP A 321 -2.84 -4.85 24.75
CA ASP A 321 -2.35 -5.99 23.98
C ASP A 321 -1.04 -6.51 24.60
N PRO A 322 -1.00 -7.77 25.09
CA PRO A 322 0.18 -8.36 25.71
C PRO A 322 1.34 -8.58 24.72
N ASN A 323 1.05 -8.58 23.40
CA ASN A 323 2.07 -8.71 22.37
C ASN A 323 2.82 -7.40 22.10
N ARG A 324 2.43 -6.32 22.76
CA ARG A 324 3.04 -5.02 22.58
C ARG A 324 4.25 -4.82 23.48
N TYR A 325 5.38 -4.43 22.88
CA TYR A 325 6.56 -4.00 23.63
C TYR A 325 6.45 -2.54 24.09
N GLY A 326 6.13 -1.62 23.18
CA GLY A 326 6.11 -0.16 23.39
C GLY A 326 6.18 0.63 22.09
N GLN A 327 7.12 1.59 22.01
CA GLN A 327 7.39 2.38 20.80
C GLN A 327 8.80 2.15 20.29
N SER A 328 8.95 2.13 18.98
CA SER A 328 10.22 2.15 18.29
C SER A 328 10.40 3.52 17.61
N ILE A 329 11.45 4.23 17.96
CA ILE A 329 11.88 5.45 17.28
C ILE A 329 13.08 5.08 16.44
N MET A 330 12.92 5.17 15.12
CA MET A 330 14.01 4.91 14.17
C MET A 330 14.47 6.24 13.58
N ALA A 331 15.78 6.43 13.50
CA ALA A 331 16.41 7.59 12.90
C ALA A 331 17.41 7.14 11.84
N TRP A 332 17.24 7.62 10.60
CA TRP A 332 18.12 7.36 9.46
C TRP A 332 18.68 8.66 8.92
N GLY A 333 20.00 8.81 8.89
CA GLY A 333 20.64 9.85 8.11
C GLY A 333 20.57 9.54 6.62
N THR A 334 20.56 10.55 5.76
CA THR A 334 20.58 10.40 4.30
C THR A 334 21.92 10.77 3.69
N ASP A 335 22.85 11.19 4.52
CA ASP A 335 24.26 11.44 4.22
C ASP A 335 25.12 10.87 5.35
N ASN A 336 26.43 10.84 5.19
CA ASN A 336 27.36 10.32 6.19
C ASN A 336 27.58 11.25 7.38
N SER A 337 26.74 12.29 7.56
CA SER A 337 26.87 13.24 8.66
C SER A 337 26.42 12.64 9.98
N PRO A 338 27.30 12.60 11.02
CA PRO A 338 26.89 12.06 12.29
C PRO A 338 25.89 12.97 13.00
N PHE A 339 24.95 12.37 13.70
CA PHE A 339 24.00 13.05 14.56
C PHE A 339 23.98 12.45 15.95
N THR A 340 23.34 13.16 16.88
CA THR A 340 23.13 12.67 18.26
C THR A 340 21.65 12.56 18.54
N ALA A 341 21.26 11.61 19.39
CA ALA A 341 19.90 11.53 19.90
C ALA A 341 19.88 11.07 21.36
N SER A 342 18.86 11.52 22.10
CA SER A 342 18.53 11.14 23.48
C SER A 342 17.02 11.11 23.67
N ILE A 343 16.59 10.54 24.79
CA ILE A 343 15.19 10.48 25.23
C ILE A 343 15.05 11.34 26.46
N GLU A 344 14.19 12.35 26.43
CA GLU A 344 13.82 13.19 27.56
C GLU A 344 12.49 12.73 28.15
N VAL A 345 12.34 12.73 29.50
CA VAL A 345 11.11 12.36 30.20
C VAL A 345 10.57 13.58 30.94
N TYR A 346 9.27 13.80 30.85
CA TYR A 346 8.56 14.95 31.40
C TYR A 346 7.33 14.53 32.21
N ASP A 347 6.93 15.37 33.16
CA ASP A 347 5.63 15.28 33.83
C ASP A 347 4.48 15.92 33.02
N ALA A 348 3.25 15.80 33.51
CA ALA A 348 2.08 16.38 32.90
C ALA A 348 2.10 17.93 32.89
N ALA A 349 2.86 18.57 33.80
CA ALA A 349 3.06 20.01 33.85
C ALA A 349 4.16 20.50 32.88
N LYS A 350 4.68 19.60 32.06
CA LYS A 350 5.74 19.86 31.09
C LYS A 350 7.12 20.14 31.69
N ASN A 351 7.37 19.77 32.96
CA ASN A 351 8.70 19.86 33.55
C ASN A 351 9.54 18.64 33.14
N LYS A 352 10.79 18.88 32.74
CA LYS A 352 11.72 17.79 32.45
C LYS A 352 12.14 17.12 33.76
N LEU A 353 11.90 15.82 33.84
CA LEU A 353 12.24 14.99 35.01
C LEU A 353 13.64 14.37 34.89
N THR A 354 13.95 13.82 33.70
CA THR A 354 15.23 13.18 33.42
C THR A 354 15.51 13.11 31.92
N GLU A 355 16.72 12.70 31.56
CA GLU A 355 17.16 12.48 30.18
C GLU A 355 18.11 11.28 30.15
N SER A 356 18.03 10.48 29.08
CA SER A 356 19.02 9.43 28.82
C SER A 356 20.40 10.03 28.50
N PRO A 357 21.48 9.25 28.54
CA PRO A 357 22.72 9.64 27.88
C PRO A 357 22.44 10.04 26.42
N THR A 358 23.22 11.00 25.93
CA THR A 358 23.21 11.35 24.51
C THR A 358 24.02 10.31 23.74
N PHE A 359 23.41 9.69 22.76
CA PHE A 359 24.06 8.71 21.87
C PHE A 359 24.43 9.41 20.58
N ARG A 360 25.68 9.20 20.13
CA ARG A 360 26.20 9.75 18.88
C ARG A 360 26.41 8.62 17.89
N THR A 361 26.05 8.85 16.63
CA THR A 361 26.22 7.88 15.53
C THR A 361 27.70 7.78 15.08
N GLU A 362 28.54 7.40 16.03
CA GLU A 362 29.93 7.07 15.81
C GLU A 362 30.22 5.69 16.38
N GLY A 363 30.69 4.77 15.55
CA GLY A 363 30.86 3.36 15.91
C GLY A 363 29.54 2.59 15.96
N SER A 364 29.48 1.52 16.75
CA SER A 364 28.30 0.68 16.91
C SER A 364 27.98 0.48 18.38
N VAL A 365 26.71 0.61 18.77
CA VAL A 365 26.22 0.40 20.15
C VAL A 365 24.97 -0.45 20.10
N ASN A 366 24.90 -1.44 21.00
CA ASN A 366 23.66 -2.17 21.30
C ASN A 366 23.53 -2.30 22.81
N LYS A 367 22.57 -1.60 23.41
CA LYS A 367 22.45 -1.49 24.87
C LYS A 367 21.00 -1.57 25.31
N ASP A 368 20.72 -2.42 26.30
CA ASP A 368 19.46 -2.50 27.03
C ASP A 368 19.63 -1.83 28.39
N THR A 369 18.76 -0.88 28.74
CA THR A 369 18.92 -0.06 29.97
C THR A 369 17.59 0.59 30.38
N PHE A 370 17.64 1.41 31.45
CA PHE A 370 16.46 2.10 31.96
C PHE A 370 16.81 3.43 32.64
N MET A 371 15.77 4.25 32.86
CA MET A 371 15.79 5.45 33.69
C MET A 371 14.77 5.29 34.80
N THR A 372 15.16 5.63 36.05
CA THR A 372 14.24 5.67 37.21
C THR A 372 13.77 7.10 37.46
N ILE A 373 12.48 7.28 37.70
CA ILE A 373 11.84 8.55 38.02
C ILE A 373 10.94 8.34 39.24
N GLY A 374 11.50 8.56 40.45
CA GLY A 374 10.82 8.21 41.70
C GLY A 374 10.61 6.69 41.79
N SER A 375 9.34 6.25 41.83
CA SER A 375 8.95 4.85 41.79
C SER A 375 8.79 4.28 40.38
N ASP A 376 8.82 5.13 39.35
CA ASP A 376 8.56 4.73 37.99
C ASP A 376 9.85 4.39 37.21
N THR A 377 9.71 3.56 36.19
CA THR A 377 10.82 3.16 35.32
C THR A 377 10.43 3.31 33.87
N VAL A 378 11.31 3.94 33.07
CA VAL A 378 11.25 3.95 31.61
C VAL A 378 12.37 3.04 31.12
N PHE A 379 12.00 1.91 30.54
CA PHE A 379 12.92 0.98 29.90
C PHE A 379 13.18 1.43 28.46
N TYR A 380 14.43 1.33 28.02
CA TYR A 380 14.75 1.54 26.62
C TYR A 380 15.92 0.69 26.16
N LYS A 381 15.85 0.26 24.90
CA LYS A 381 16.97 -0.34 24.18
C LYS A 381 17.44 0.67 23.14
N VAL A 382 18.74 0.78 22.97
CA VAL A 382 19.34 1.60 21.91
C VAL A 382 20.24 0.71 21.06
N ALA A 383 20.01 0.77 19.75
CA ALA A 383 20.91 0.22 18.73
C ALA A 383 21.31 1.36 17.80
N LEU A 384 22.58 1.51 17.51
CA LEU A 384 23.09 2.51 16.57
C LEU A 384 24.29 1.98 15.80
N ASP A 385 24.41 2.46 14.58
CA ASP A 385 25.58 2.31 13.72
C ASP A 385 25.94 3.67 13.11
N GLY A 386 27.21 4.05 13.18
CA GLY A 386 27.72 5.26 12.52
C GLY A 386 27.76 5.11 11.01
N GLN A 387 27.93 3.88 10.54
CA GLN A 387 27.86 3.48 9.14
C GLN A 387 27.13 2.12 9.09
N HIS A 388 25.86 2.13 8.73
CA HIS A 388 25.09 0.90 8.62
C HIS A 388 25.65 0.01 7.50
N PRO A 389 25.83 -1.31 7.70
CA PRO A 389 26.50 -2.19 6.74
C PRO A 389 25.88 -2.22 5.33
N LEU A 390 24.56 -2.01 5.19
CA LEU A 390 23.87 -2.09 3.91
C LEU A 390 24.00 -0.83 3.06
N ASN A 391 24.00 0.36 3.67
CA ASN A 391 23.96 1.62 2.92
C ASN A 391 24.97 2.68 3.41
N ALA A 392 25.82 2.34 4.38
CA ALA A 392 26.80 3.23 5.02
C ALA A 392 26.20 4.48 5.70
N GLN A 393 24.90 4.56 5.89
CA GLN A 393 24.23 5.69 6.54
C GLN A 393 24.23 5.56 8.06
N PRO A 394 24.31 6.67 8.81
CA PRO A 394 24.20 6.66 10.26
C PRO A 394 22.76 6.37 10.68
N THR A 395 22.58 5.51 11.69
CA THR A 395 21.26 5.14 12.22
C THR A 395 21.25 5.01 13.73
N ILE A 396 20.11 5.37 14.34
CA ILE A 396 19.78 5.07 15.73
C ILE A 396 18.37 4.50 15.82
N ARG A 397 18.19 3.43 16.58
CA ARG A 397 16.88 2.93 16.97
C ARG A 397 16.75 2.91 18.49
N PHE A 398 15.70 3.53 19.02
CA PHE A 398 15.26 3.39 20.40
C PHE A 398 14.01 2.52 20.45
N ARG A 399 14.02 1.46 21.27
CA ARG A 399 12.79 0.73 21.66
C ARG A 399 12.45 1.12 23.09
N ILE A 400 11.29 1.76 23.28
CA ILE A 400 10.94 2.43 24.54
C ILE A 400 9.69 1.79 25.14
N ARG A 401 9.74 1.46 26.43
CA ARG A 401 8.60 0.98 27.20
C ARG A 401 8.43 1.81 28.47
N SER A 402 7.22 2.30 28.69
CA SER A 402 6.81 2.95 29.94
C SER A 402 5.42 2.45 30.32
N GLU A 403 5.26 2.05 31.60
CA GLU A 403 3.97 1.60 32.13
C GLU A 403 3.18 2.74 32.76
N ASN A 404 3.85 3.84 33.15
CA ASN A 404 3.20 5.02 33.67
C ASN A 404 2.75 5.97 32.56
N ASN A 405 1.44 6.08 32.40
CA ASN A 405 0.80 6.94 31.40
C ASN A 405 0.89 8.45 31.70
N SER A 406 1.30 8.83 32.91
CA SER A 406 1.51 10.23 33.30
C SER A 406 2.88 10.76 32.87
N LEU A 407 3.80 9.87 32.48
CA LEU A 407 5.09 10.25 31.93
C LEU A 407 4.95 10.54 30.43
N HIS A 408 5.49 11.66 30.00
CA HIS A 408 5.59 12.05 28.61
C HIS A 408 7.03 11.92 28.14
N ILE A 409 7.23 11.23 27.05
CA ILE A 409 8.56 10.96 26.49
C ILE A 409 8.75 11.78 25.22
N ALA A 410 9.92 12.38 25.07
CA ALA A 410 10.29 13.16 23.92
C ALA A 410 11.62 12.67 23.30
N LEU A 411 11.68 12.72 21.99
CA LEU A 411 12.91 12.63 21.24
C LEU A 411 13.61 14.00 21.27
N LYS A 412 14.91 13.97 21.51
CA LYS A 412 15.82 15.09 21.29
C LYS A 412 16.94 14.63 20.37
N ALA A 413 17.19 15.35 19.28
CA ALA A 413 18.27 15.07 18.35
C ALA A 413 19.00 16.34 17.96
N HIS A 414 20.30 16.24 17.65
CA HIS A 414 21.14 17.36 17.24
C HIS A 414 22.16 16.92 16.22
N ALA A 415 22.43 17.76 15.24
CA ALA A 415 23.57 17.61 14.33
C ALA A 415 24.08 18.99 13.88
N ALA A 416 25.34 19.05 13.48
CA ALA A 416 25.93 20.25 12.88
C ALA A 416 25.35 20.47 11.47
N THR A 417 25.23 19.39 10.70
CA THR A 417 24.70 19.39 9.32
C THR A 417 24.05 18.05 9.03
N GLY A 418 23.47 17.91 7.85
CA GLY A 418 22.90 16.66 7.35
C GLY A 418 21.39 16.57 7.53
N THR A 419 20.81 15.61 6.86
CA THR A 419 19.36 15.34 6.91
C THR A 419 19.11 14.00 7.61
N VAL A 420 18.16 13.99 8.56
CA VAL A 420 17.78 12.79 9.29
C VAL A 420 16.27 12.62 9.22
N HIS A 421 15.82 11.42 8.92
CA HIS A 421 14.42 10.99 8.97
C HIS A 421 14.17 10.23 10.26
N PHE A 422 13.12 10.62 10.97
CA PHE A 422 12.68 9.99 12.22
C PHE A 422 11.32 9.36 12.03
N TYR A 423 11.14 8.14 12.54
CA TYR A 423 9.88 7.40 12.48
C TYR A 423 9.46 6.97 13.90
N ASN A 424 8.20 7.20 14.25
CA ASN A 424 7.60 6.74 15.51
C ASN A 424 6.62 5.60 15.21
N VAL A 425 6.99 4.37 15.54
CA VAL A 425 6.23 3.17 15.19
C VAL A 425 5.90 2.37 16.46
N ALA A 426 4.66 1.90 16.57
CA ALA A 426 4.29 0.96 17.63
C ALA A 426 5.10 -0.34 17.48
N ASP A 427 5.72 -0.80 18.55
CA ASP A 427 6.62 -1.95 18.55
C ASP A 427 5.98 -3.13 19.27
N LEU A 428 5.97 -4.30 18.63
CA LEU A 428 5.50 -5.55 19.20
C LEU A 428 6.65 -6.33 19.85
N THR A 429 6.32 -7.27 20.71
CA THR A 429 7.29 -8.17 21.36
C THR A 429 8.07 -9.00 20.35
N THR A 430 7.50 -9.22 19.17
CA THR A 430 8.12 -9.88 18.02
C THR A 430 9.06 -8.99 17.20
N HIS A 431 9.33 -7.75 17.64
CA HIS A 431 10.07 -6.71 16.91
C HIS A 431 9.40 -6.18 15.63
N VAL A 432 8.19 -6.61 15.34
CA VAL A 432 7.38 -6.10 14.21
C VAL A 432 6.84 -4.71 14.53
N GLY A 433 6.82 -3.80 13.54
CA GLY A 433 6.25 -2.47 13.66
C GLY A 433 5.76 -1.98 12.31
N ASN A 434 4.42 -1.85 12.16
CA ASN A 434 3.80 -1.33 10.94
C ASN A 434 2.75 -0.23 11.18
N TRP A 435 2.49 0.13 12.45
CA TRP A 435 1.54 1.18 12.83
C TRP A 435 2.28 2.40 13.35
N GLY A 436 2.16 3.50 12.62
CA GLY A 436 2.70 4.79 13.03
C GLY A 436 1.95 5.37 14.24
N MET A 437 2.67 6.17 15.04
CA MET A 437 2.11 7.01 16.10
C MET A 437 2.64 8.43 15.97
N PRO A 438 1.85 9.47 16.23
CA PRO A 438 2.28 10.85 16.00
C PRO A 438 3.57 11.25 16.74
N PHE A 439 4.34 12.12 16.08
CA PHE A 439 5.21 13.07 16.76
C PHE A 439 4.44 14.36 16.96
N THR A 440 4.49 14.95 18.17
CA THR A 440 3.67 16.10 18.52
C THR A 440 4.50 17.30 18.98
N ALA A 441 4.21 18.47 18.45
CA ALA A 441 4.75 19.77 18.89
C ALA A 441 4.16 20.17 20.25
N TRP A 442 4.50 19.45 21.29
CA TRP A 442 3.91 19.56 22.63
C TRP A 442 4.31 20.81 23.41
N LYS A 443 5.46 21.40 23.07
CA LYS A 443 5.98 22.66 23.63
C LYS A 443 6.34 23.62 22.50
N ASP A 444 6.38 24.92 22.80
CA ASP A 444 6.81 25.93 21.84
C ASP A 444 8.21 25.61 21.30
N GLY A 445 8.37 25.69 19.99
CA GLY A 445 9.61 25.39 19.28
C GLY A 445 9.88 23.90 19.08
N TRP A 446 8.98 23.01 19.48
CA TRP A 446 9.09 21.59 19.20
C TRP A 446 8.49 21.27 17.82
N ALA A 447 9.00 20.23 17.20
CA ALA A 447 8.55 19.79 15.88
C ALA A 447 7.27 18.96 15.96
N GLU A 448 6.38 19.18 15.00
CA GLU A 448 5.26 18.31 14.67
C GLU A 448 5.72 17.27 13.65
N GLY A 449 5.16 16.06 13.70
CA GLY A 449 5.36 15.07 12.66
C GLY A 449 4.62 15.38 11.37
N ASP A 450 4.99 14.70 10.31
CA ASP A 450 4.25 14.68 9.04
C ASP A 450 3.91 13.23 8.63
N ASN A 451 3.13 13.08 7.57
CA ASN A 451 2.70 11.79 7.02
C ASN A 451 3.39 11.44 5.69
N LYS A 452 4.43 12.18 5.30
CA LYS A 452 5.24 11.90 4.12
C LYS A 452 6.25 10.80 4.43
N TYR A 453 6.89 10.26 3.40
CA TYR A 453 7.87 9.18 3.54
C TYR A 453 7.31 7.98 4.32
N SER A 454 5.99 7.75 4.22
CA SER A 454 5.27 6.77 5.03
C SER A 454 5.15 5.39 4.39
N LEU A 455 5.94 5.12 3.35
CA LEU A 455 6.08 3.80 2.75
C LEU A 455 7.03 2.95 3.60
N GLY A 456 6.63 1.71 3.91
CA GLY A 456 7.48 0.74 4.61
C GLY A 456 8.22 -0.20 3.65
N GLU A 457 8.95 -1.17 4.17
CA GLU A 457 9.48 -2.29 3.39
C GLU A 457 8.37 -3.35 3.19
N PRO A 458 8.23 -3.97 2.01
CA PRO A 458 9.09 -3.85 0.83
C PRO A 458 8.62 -2.79 -0.18
N ALA A 459 7.73 -1.86 0.19
CA ALA A 459 7.21 -0.85 -0.75
C ALA A 459 8.28 0.13 -1.26
N SER A 460 9.43 0.24 -0.57
CA SER A 460 10.58 1.03 -0.99
C SER A 460 11.49 0.33 -2.00
N THR A 461 11.29 -0.97 -2.28
CA THR A 461 12.09 -1.76 -3.22
C THR A 461 12.00 -1.21 -4.65
N ARG A 462 13.08 -1.31 -5.42
CA ARG A 462 13.17 -0.71 -6.77
C ARG A 462 12.33 -1.43 -7.80
N SER A 463 12.37 -2.76 -7.81
CA SER A 463 11.68 -3.62 -8.78
C SER A 463 10.23 -3.94 -8.44
N VAL A 464 9.74 -3.52 -7.27
CA VAL A 464 8.37 -3.77 -6.81
C VAL A 464 7.39 -2.75 -7.39
N ILE A 465 6.20 -3.19 -7.77
CA ILE A 465 5.05 -2.32 -8.06
C ILE A 465 4.37 -1.96 -6.72
N THR A 466 4.54 -0.74 -6.26
CA THR A 466 3.96 -0.22 -5.02
C THR A 466 2.62 0.44 -5.28
N VAL A 467 1.57 0.04 -4.56
CA VAL A 467 0.19 0.44 -4.86
C VAL A 467 -0.43 1.26 -3.74
N ALA A 468 -0.85 2.48 -4.05
CA ALA A 468 -1.70 3.32 -3.20
C ALA A 468 -3.16 2.87 -3.26
N ALA A 469 -3.97 3.32 -2.30
CA ALA A 469 -5.39 2.99 -2.24
C ALA A 469 -6.28 4.19 -2.57
N HIS A 470 -7.28 3.98 -3.42
CA HIS A 470 -8.35 4.93 -3.64
C HIS A 470 -9.74 4.28 -3.50
N GLN A 471 -10.76 5.08 -3.35
CA GLN A 471 -12.16 4.65 -3.39
C GLN A 471 -12.56 4.44 -4.85
N SER A 472 -13.17 3.31 -5.17
CA SER A 472 -13.69 3.06 -6.53
C SER A 472 -14.63 4.17 -7.00
N GLU A 473 -14.56 4.52 -8.28
CA GLU A 473 -15.50 5.42 -8.92
C GLU A 473 -16.85 4.77 -9.18
N VAL A 474 -17.87 5.59 -9.14
CA VAL A 474 -19.25 5.20 -9.41
C VAL A 474 -19.84 6.17 -10.41
N ARG A 475 -20.26 5.65 -11.55
CA ARG A 475 -21.09 6.41 -12.48
C ARG A 475 -22.56 6.01 -12.30
N THR A 476 -23.39 6.98 -12.01
CA THR A 476 -24.86 6.77 -12.01
C THR A 476 -25.38 6.73 -13.43
N SER A 477 -26.58 6.17 -13.63
CA SER A 477 -27.28 6.19 -14.94
C SER A 477 -27.51 7.60 -15.49
N GLY A 478 -27.46 8.63 -14.62
CA GLY A 478 -27.54 10.05 -15.01
C GLY A 478 -26.18 10.70 -15.30
N GLY A 479 -25.09 9.92 -15.38
CA GLY A 479 -23.74 10.41 -15.69
C GLY A 479 -22.96 11.05 -14.54
N THR A 480 -23.55 11.17 -13.35
CA THR A 480 -22.84 11.71 -12.17
C THR A 480 -21.77 10.72 -11.70
N VAL A 481 -20.54 11.20 -11.51
CA VAL A 481 -19.42 10.44 -10.97
C VAL A 481 -19.32 10.70 -9.47
N GLY A 482 -19.37 9.63 -8.66
CA GLY A 482 -19.11 9.68 -7.22
C GLY A 482 -17.91 8.80 -6.87
N GLY A 483 -17.26 9.04 -5.72
CA GLY A 483 -16.06 8.31 -5.33
C GLY A 483 -14.79 8.80 -6.04
N GLY A 484 -13.85 7.90 -6.26
CA GLY A 484 -12.58 8.19 -6.91
C GLY A 484 -11.56 8.93 -6.05
N PHE A 485 -11.84 9.18 -4.77
CA PHE A 485 -10.94 9.89 -3.85
C PHE A 485 -9.81 8.96 -3.36
N LEU A 486 -8.63 9.54 -3.16
CA LEU A 486 -7.57 8.85 -2.43
C LEU A 486 -8.06 8.46 -1.05
N ALA A 487 -7.69 7.27 -0.57
CA ALA A 487 -7.96 6.87 0.79
C ALA A 487 -7.06 7.66 1.76
N ASN A 488 -7.64 8.24 2.82
CA ASN A 488 -6.89 9.03 3.79
C ASN A 488 -5.77 8.23 4.48
N PHE A 489 -5.97 6.95 4.67
CA PHE A 489 -4.99 6.04 5.27
C PHE A 489 -3.85 5.65 4.31
N SER A 490 -4.00 5.85 2.98
CA SER A 490 -2.97 5.42 2.02
C SER A 490 -1.65 6.13 2.29
N SER A 491 -0.60 5.38 2.56
CA SER A 491 0.74 5.93 2.82
C SER A 491 1.28 6.70 1.62
N TYR A 492 2.12 7.69 1.90
CA TYR A 492 2.69 8.62 0.94
C TYR A 492 4.19 8.38 0.75
N GLY A 493 4.63 8.58 -0.47
CA GLY A 493 6.04 8.74 -0.78
C GLY A 493 6.58 10.14 -0.43
N PRO A 494 7.75 10.49 -0.98
CA PRO A 494 8.65 9.60 -1.70
C PRO A 494 9.29 8.56 -0.78
N THR A 495 10.20 7.72 -1.27
CA THR A 495 11.09 6.92 -0.42
C THR A 495 12.13 7.81 0.26
N ILE A 496 12.82 7.31 1.29
CA ILE A 496 13.81 8.10 2.04
C ILE A 496 14.95 8.62 1.15
N ASP A 497 15.26 7.93 0.04
CA ASP A 497 16.21 8.31 -1.00
C ASP A 497 15.58 9.12 -2.16
N GLU A 498 14.44 9.76 -1.90
CA GLU A 498 13.72 10.68 -2.80
C GLU A 498 13.18 10.05 -4.11
N ARG A 499 13.13 8.72 -4.24
CA ARG A 499 12.51 8.09 -5.40
C ARG A 499 10.99 8.25 -5.35
N MET A 500 10.40 8.48 -6.52
CA MET A 500 8.96 8.55 -6.69
C MET A 500 8.33 7.18 -6.42
N LYS A 501 7.50 7.12 -5.42
CA LYS A 501 6.61 6.02 -5.04
C LYS A 501 5.37 6.63 -4.36
N PRO A 502 4.21 5.95 -4.35
CA PRO A 502 3.89 4.67 -4.98
C PRO A 502 3.97 4.74 -6.52
N ASP A 503 3.89 3.59 -7.20
CA ASP A 503 3.88 3.54 -8.67
C ASP A 503 2.51 3.91 -9.23
N VAL A 504 1.45 3.36 -8.67
CA VAL A 504 0.07 3.58 -9.11
C VAL A 504 -0.89 3.50 -7.93
N SER A 505 -2.15 3.86 -8.16
CA SER A 505 -3.24 3.65 -7.20
C SER A 505 -4.30 2.71 -7.76
N ALA A 506 -4.90 1.91 -6.88
CA ALA A 506 -6.00 1.00 -7.23
C ALA A 506 -7.10 1.01 -6.15
N PRO A 507 -8.30 0.48 -6.42
CA PRO A 507 -9.36 0.39 -5.43
C PRO A 507 -8.94 -0.34 -4.16
N GLY A 508 -9.00 0.36 -3.02
CA GLY A 508 -8.61 -0.16 -1.70
C GLY A 508 -9.59 0.19 -0.59
N VAL A 509 -10.73 0.83 -0.90
CA VAL A 509 -11.72 1.24 0.11
C VAL A 509 -13.00 0.43 -0.04
N SER A 510 -13.41 -0.24 1.03
CA SER A 510 -14.66 -1.04 1.09
C SER A 510 -14.75 -2.08 -0.04
N VAL A 511 -13.64 -2.75 -0.29
CA VAL A 511 -13.50 -3.78 -1.33
C VAL A 511 -14.09 -5.09 -0.80
N ALA A 512 -15.00 -5.67 -1.56
CA ALA A 512 -15.59 -6.93 -1.20
C ALA A 512 -14.83 -8.12 -1.78
N SER A 513 -14.72 -9.15 -0.98
CA SER A 513 -14.11 -10.41 -1.38
C SER A 513 -14.50 -11.54 -0.42
N SER A 514 -13.99 -12.73 -0.70
CA SER A 514 -14.13 -13.92 0.14
C SER A 514 -13.52 -13.73 1.52
N VAL A 515 -14.12 -14.35 2.52
CA VAL A 515 -13.64 -14.38 3.90
C VAL A 515 -13.58 -15.84 4.34
N SER A 516 -12.55 -16.21 5.07
CA SER A 516 -12.38 -17.59 5.56
C SER A 516 -13.58 -18.04 6.35
N SER A 517 -14.10 -19.22 6.02
CA SER A 517 -15.18 -19.89 6.77
C SER A 517 -14.71 -20.45 8.12
N PHE A 518 -13.41 -20.41 8.40
CA PHE A 518 -12.77 -20.87 9.64
C PHE A 518 -12.37 -19.73 10.55
N THR A 519 -12.63 -18.46 10.16
CA THR A 519 -12.28 -17.32 11.02
C THR A 519 -13.04 -17.34 12.33
N ASN A 520 -12.36 -16.94 13.41
CA ASN A 520 -12.94 -16.76 14.74
C ASN A 520 -13.35 -15.31 15.02
N ARG A 521 -13.29 -14.41 14.05
CA ARG A 521 -13.65 -12.99 14.19
C ARG A 521 -15.03 -12.68 13.64
N ASN A 522 -15.68 -11.71 14.29
CA ASN A 522 -16.88 -11.07 13.76
C ASN A 522 -16.46 -9.98 12.75
N TYR A 523 -17.13 -9.97 11.60
CA TYR A 523 -17.02 -8.96 10.55
C TYR A 523 -18.39 -8.70 9.93
N ASP A 524 -18.54 -7.59 9.25
CA ASP A 524 -19.79 -7.26 8.57
C ASP A 524 -20.04 -8.23 7.41
N LEU A 525 -20.96 -9.16 7.62
CA LEU A 525 -21.34 -10.13 6.62
C LEU A 525 -22.06 -9.44 5.47
N LEU A 526 -21.50 -9.58 4.28
CA LEU A 526 -22.10 -9.07 3.07
C LEU A 526 -23.03 -10.07 2.39
N GLN A 527 -22.54 -11.29 2.24
CA GLN A 527 -23.20 -12.40 1.58
C GLN A 527 -22.63 -13.72 2.08
N ASN A 528 -23.46 -14.75 2.17
CA ASN A 528 -23.05 -16.15 2.28
C ASN A 528 -23.41 -16.89 1.00
N ILE A 529 -22.55 -17.81 0.59
CA ILE A 529 -22.87 -18.79 -0.45
C ILE A 529 -22.78 -20.19 0.12
N SER A 530 -23.67 -21.07 -0.29
CA SER A 530 -23.62 -22.48 0.09
C SER A 530 -22.89 -23.28 -1.00
N PHE A 531 -21.85 -24.02 -0.61
CA PHE A 531 -21.11 -24.89 -1.49
C PHE A 531 -20.71 -26.17 -0.74
N GLN A 532 -20.98 -27.35 -1.33
CA GLN A 532 -20.71 -28.66 -0.73
C GLN A 532 -21.20 -28.80 0.73
N GLY A 533 -22.38 -28.23 1.03
CA GLY A 533 -22.99 -28.31 2.34
C GLY A 533 -22.45 -27.41 3.43
N LYS A 534 -21.51 -26.49 3.08
CA LYS A 534 -20.93 -25.50 3.97
C LYS A 534 -21.21 -24.08 3.47
N ASN A 535 -21.28 -23.12 4.39
CA ASN A 535 -21.48 -21.71 4.07
C ASN A 535 -20.14 -20.98 4.02
N TYR A 536 -19.94 -20.16 2.97
CA TYR A 536 -18.73 -19.39 2.73
C TYR A 536 -19.07 -17.91 2.67
N PRO A 537 -18.50 -17.11 3.57
CA PRO A 537 -18.85 -15.71 3.70
C PRO A 537 -18.06 -14.79 2.77
N PHE A 538 -18.66 -13.64 2.48
CA PHE A 538 -18.05 -12.49 1.84
C PHE A 538 -18.18 -11.27 2.73
N SER A 539 -17.15 -10.42 2.76
CA SER A 539 -17.16 -9.17 3.52
C SER A 539 -16.41 -8.07 2.78
N ARG A 540 -16.40 -6.84 3.34
CA ARG A 540 -15.69 -5.69 2.80
C ARG A 540 -14.57 -5.30 3.71
N PHE A 541 -13.37 -5.15 3.14
CA PHE A 541 -12.22 -4.61 3.85
C PHE A 541 -11.70 -3.34 3.16
N SER A 542 -10.97 -2.53 3.93
CA SER A 542 -10.28 -1.32 3.45
C SER A 542 -8.82 -1.39 3.83
N GLY A 543 -7.95 -0.99 2.93
CA GLY A 543 -6.50 -0.96 3.08
C GLY A 543 -5.80 -0.98 1.74
N THR A 544 -4.55 -0.56 1.71
CA THR A 544 -3.66 -0.80 0.56
C THR A 544 -3.45 -2.31 0.31
N SER A 545 -3.70 -3.14 1.33
CA SER A 545 -3.80 -4.60 1.21
C SER A 545 -4.86 -5.07 0.21
N MET A 546 -5.85 -4.24 -0.15
CA MET A 546 -6.89 -4.55 -1.13
C MET A 546 -6.56 -3.97 -2.52
N SER A 547 -5.85 -2.84 -2.57
CA SER A 547 -5.40 -2.24 -3.85
C SER A 547 -4.25 -3.01 -4.49
N SER A 548 -3.32 -3.53 -3.69
CA SER A 548 -2.21 -4.37 -4.17
C SER A 548 -2.69 -5.60 -4.95
N PRO A 549 -3.54 -6.50 -4.41
CA PRO A 549 -3.99 -7.67 -5.14
C PRO A 549 -4.85 -7.33 -6.37
N ALA A 550 -5.57 -6.21 -6.35
CA ALA A 550 -6.28 -5.73 -7.54
C ALA A 550 -5.29 -5.43 -8.68
N THR A 551 -4.15 -4.80 -8.37
CA THR A 551 -3.08 -4.54 -9.32
C THR A 551 -2.33 -5.80 -9.72
N ALA A 552 -2.07 -6.73 -8.78
CA ALA A 552 -1.47 -8.03 -9.09
C ALA A 552 -2.32 -8.83 -10.09
N GLY A 553 -3.65 -8.78 -9.96
CA GLY A 553 -4.56 -9.33 -10.96
C GLY A 553 -4.42 -8.66 -12.32
N VAL A 554 -4.25 -7.34 -12.40
CA VAL A 554 -3.98 -6.63 -13.67
C VAL A 554 -2.65 -7.09 -14.29
N VAL A 555 -1.60 -7.23 -13.48
CA VAL A 555 -0.31 -7.78 -13.94
C VAL A 555 -0.47 -9.21 -14.47
N ALA A 556 -1.32 -10.04 -13.84
CA ALA A 556 -1.61 -11.39 -14.35
C ALA A 556 -2.32 -11.35 -15.72
N LEU A 557 -3.24 -10.38 -15.97
CA LEU A 557 -3.82 -10.17 -17.30
C LEU A 557 -2.76 -9.76 -18.33
N MET A 558 -1.84 -8.86 -17.95
CA MET A 558 -0.73 -8.43 -18.81
C MET A 558 0.21 -9.60 -19.14
N LEU A 559 0.51 -10.47 -18.15
CA LEU A 559 1.35 -11.66 -18.33
C LEU A 559 0.69 -12.72 -19.22
N GLN A 560 -0.63 -12.87 -19.17
CA GLN A 560 -1.36 -13.72 -20.12
C GLN A 560 -1.28 -13.17 -21.54
N ALA A 561 -1.41 -11.84 -21.70
CA ALA A 561 -1.30 -11.18 -23.01
C ALA A 561 0.14 -11.21 -23.56
N ASN A 562 1.13 -11.10 -22.69
CA ASN A 562 2.56 -11.16 -23.04
C ASN A 562 3.36 -11.94 -22.00
N PRO A 563 3.57 -13.25 -22.20
CA PRO A 563 4.37 -14.07 -21.28
C PRO A 563 5.85 -13.66 -21.18
N ASN A 564 6.35 -12.84 -22.08
CA ASN A 564 7.73 -12.34 -22.07
C ASN A 564 7.89 -10.99 -21.36
N LEU A 565 6.84 -10.49 -20.73
CA LEU A 565 6.86 -9.22 -20.02
C LEU A 565 7.75 -9.29 -18.76
N TRP A 566 8.64 -8.32 -18.57
CA TRP A 566 9.52 -8.20 -17.42
C TRP A 566 9.00 -7.13 -16.44
N TYR A 567 9.54 -7.15 -15.21
CA TYR A 567 9.08 -6.27 -14.12
C TYR A 567 9.23 -4.77 -14.46
N ASP A 568 10.37 -4.36 -15.01
CA ASP A 568 10.64 -2.97 -15.39
C ASP A 568 9.73 -2.47 -16.51
N GLU A 569 9.39 -3.37 -17.42
CA GLU A 569 8.45 -3.10 -18.49
C GLU A 569 7.01 -3.04 -17.98
N ALA A 570 6.64 -3.92 -17.06
CA ALA A 570 5.34 -3.88 -16.40
C ALA A 570 5.14 -2.58 -15.60
N ILE A 571 6.15 -2.15 -14.83
CA ILE A 571 6.15 -0.87 -14.13
C ILE A 571 5.95 0.29 -15.11
N ARG A 572 6.76 0.34 -16.18
CA ARG A 572 6.69 1.39 -17.20
C ARG A 572 5.34 1.42 -17.92
N ILE A 573 4.76 0.27 -18.22
CA ILE A 573 3.42 0.18 -18.82
C ILE A 573 2.38 0.73 -17.84
N LEU A 574 2.40 0.32 -16.59
CA LEU A 574 1.46 0.81 -15.58
C LEU A 574 1.56 2.34 -15.40
N HIS A 575 2.78 2.91 -15.38
CA HIS A 575 2.97 4.36 -15.31
C HIS A 575 2.36 5.06 -16.53
N ASN A 576 2.68 4.61 -17.74
CA ASN A 576 2.28 5.26 -18.98
C ASN A 576 0.80 5.10 -19.33
N THR A 577 0.12 4.13 -18.72
CA THR A 577 -1.29 3.82 -19.02
C THR A 577 -2.23 4.14 -17.85
N ALA A 578 -1.69 4.61 -16.74
CA ALA A 578 -2.47 5.04 -15.59
C ALA A 578 -3.46 6.15 -15.98
N ARG A 579 -4.63 6.14 -15.34
CA ARG A 579 -5.67 7.15 -15.60
C ARG A 579 -5.49 8.34 -14.68
N GLU A 580 -5.60 9.50 -15.26
CA GLU A 580 -5.79 10.76 -14.56
C GLU A 580 -7.26 11.19 -14.62
N ASP A 581 -7.71 11.95 -13.66
CA ASP A 581 -9.01 12.56 -13.61
C ASP A 581 -9.02 13.83 -12.72
N ASN A 582 -10.20 14.39 -12.48
CA ASN A 582 -10.35 15.57 -11.64
C ASN A 582 -10.03 15.35 -10.15
N ARG A 583 -9.77 14.11 -9.73
CA ARG A 583 -9.35 13.77 -8.35
C ARG A 583 -7.83 13.64 -8.23
N THR A 584 -7.20 13.07 -9.25
CA THR A 584 -5.73 12.92 -9.30
C THR A 584 -5.05 14.25 -9.65
N GLY A 585 -5.71 15.09 -10.43
CA GLY A 585 -5.08 16.22 -11.09
C GLY A 585 -4.19 15.77 -12.25
N ASP A 586 -3.33 16.65 -12.72
CA ASP A 586 -2.35 16.40 -13.79
C ASP A 586 -1.07 15.79 -13.19
N LEU A 587 -0.79 14.56 -13.54
CA LEU A 587 0.34 13.75 -13.04
C LEU A 587 1.36 13.42 -14.14
N SER A 588 1.08 13.83 -15.38
CA SER A 588 1.70 13.27 -16.61
C SER A 588 3.22 13.40 -16.71
N GLU A 589 3.83 14.39 -16.04
CA GLU A 589 5.28 14.60 -16.18
C GLU A 589 6.14 14.04 -15.05
N LYS A 590 5.58 13.92 -13.84
CA LYS A 590 6.39 13.63 -12.64
C LYS A 590 5.77 12.61 -11.69
N GLY A 591 4.52 12.22 -11.92
CA GLY A 591 3.77 11.49 -10.91
C GLY A 591 3.49 12.33 -9.65
N ASP A 592 2.93 11.71 -8.65
CA ASP A 592 2.61 12.32 -7.34
C ASP A 592 2.89 11.32 -6.22
N THR A 593 3.39 11.80 -5.08
CA THR A 593 3.74 10.94 -3.95
C THR A 593 2.56 10.28 -3.24
N GLN A 594 1.34 10.61 -3.62
CA GLN A 594 0.10 10.04 -3.09
C GLN A 594 -0.57 9.09 -4.09
N TRP A 595 -0.60 9.46 -5.37
CA TRP A 595 -1.29 8.75 -6.45
C TRP A 595 -0.37 7.88 -7.32
N GLY A 596 0.95 8.08 -7.22
CA GLY A 596 1.89 7.58 -8.20
C GLY A 596 1.68 8.25 -9.56
N TRP A 597 1.66 7.47 -10.61
CA TRP A 597 1.32 7.96 -11.97
C TRP A 597 -0.18 7.94 -12.26
N GLY A 598 -1.02 7.66 -11.26
CA GLY A 598 -2.47 7.71 -11.36
C GLY A 598 -3.16 6.38 -11.05
N LYS A 599 -4.40 6.26 -11.50
CA LYS A 599 -5.25 5.08 -11.26
C LYS A 599 -4.98 3.99 -12.29
N VAL A 600 -4.81 2.77 -11.84
CA VAL A 600 -4.58 1.60 -12.71
C VAL A 600 -5.68 1.50 -13.78
N ASN A 601 -5.26 1.18 -15.01
CA ASN A 601 -6.12 0.99 -16.18
C ASN A 601 -5.79 -0.35 -16.85
N ALA A 602 -6.49 -1.40 -16.44
CA ALA A 602 -6.23 -2.76 -16.91
C ALA A 602 -6.32 -2.88 -18.44
N LEU A 603 -7.30 -2.22 -19.07
CA LEU A 603 -7.45 -2.29 -20.52
C LEU A 603 -6.23 -1.70 -21.24
N ALA A 604 -5.86 -0.46 -20.92
CA ALA A 604 -4.73 0.18 -21.57
C ALA A 604 -3.40 -0.51 -21.25
N ALA A 605 -3.23 -1.01 -20.01
CA ALA A 605 -2.05 -1.75 -19.61
C ALA A 605 -1.94 -3.09 -20.36
N THR A 606 -3.04 -3.82 -20.54
CA THR A 606 -3.05 -5.08 -21.29
C THR A 606 -2.82 -4.83 -22.77
N GLN A 607 -3.44 -3.80 -23.36
CA GLN A 607 -3.17 -3.37 -24.75
C GLN A 607 -1.68 -3.04 -24.96
N ALA A 608 -1.08 -2.28 -24.05
CA ALA A 608 0.35 -1.95 -24.15
C ALA A 608 1.25 -3.19 -23.97
N ALA A 609 0.83 -4.17 -23.19
CA ALA A 609 1.55 -5.44 -23.02
C ALA A 609 1.48 -6.32 -24.27
N GLU A 610 0.32 -6.37 -24.96
CA GLU A 610 0.16 -7.10 -26.23
C GLU A 610 1.04 -6.56 -27.36
N TYR A 611 1.11 -5.22 -27.43
CA TYR A 611 2.02 -4.60 -28.38
C TYR A 611 3.43 -5.05 -28.00
N LYS A 612 3.84 -6.18 -28.63
CA LYS A 612 5.23 -6.58 -28.62
C LYS A 612 6.01 -5.35 -29.05
N PHE A 613 6.48 -4.60 -28.07
CA PHE A 613 7.60 -3.75 -28.38
C PHE A 613 8.58 -4.70 -29.05
N ALA A 614 8.82 -4.49 -30.34
CA ALA A 614 9.97 -5.05 -31.02
C ALA A 614 11.21 -4.47 -30.34
N GLY A 615 11.20 -4.58 -29.02
CA GLY A 615 12.29 -4.23 -28.11
C GLY A 615 13.31 -5.32 -28.29
N ILE A 616 14.46 -4.88 -28.52
CA ILE A 616 15.78 -5.49 -28.62
C ILE A 616 15.95 -6.81 -27.80
N ARG A 617 15.13 -7.11 -26.77
CA ARG A 617 15.20 -8.33 -25.94
C ARG A 617 14.79 -9.63 -26.68
N ASN A 618 13.97 -9.60 -27.72
CA ASN A 618 13.63 -10.79 -28.51
C ASN A 618 14.79 -11.33 -29.38
N LEU A 619 15.96 -10.72 -29.27
CA LEU A 619 17.18 -11.16 -29.98
C LEU A 619 18.18 -11.87 -29.06
N ILE A 620 17.88 -12.01 -27.77
CA ILE A 620 18.76 -12.67 -26.81
C ILE A 620 18.11 -14.00 -26.41
N GLU A 621 18.55 -15.08 -27.00
CA GLU A 621 18.34 -16.41 -26.43
C GLU A 621 19.03 -16.47 -25.04
N PRO A 622 18.41 -17.03 -23.98
CA PRO A 622 18.99 -17.08 -22.63
C PRO A 622 20.24 -17.94 -22.47
N SER A 623 20.91 -18.28 -23.56
CA SER A 623 22.07 -19.21 -23.56
C SER A 623 23.43 -18.54 -23.42
N SER A 624 23.52 -17.20 -23.39
CA SER A 624 24.81 -16.54 -23.18
C SER A 624 24.82 -15.74 -21.89
N SER A 625 25.67 -16.12 -20.95
CA SER A 625 26.02 -15.40 -19.74
C SER A 625 26.75 -14.07 -20.00
N LEU A 626 26.70 -13.54 -21.24
CA LEU A 626 27.42 -12.36 -21.66
C LEU A 626 26.58 -11.10 -21.48
N TYR A 627 27.10 -10.12 -20.72
CA TYR A 627 26.49 -8.82 -20.55
C TYR A 627 27.51 -7.68 -20.68
N LEU A 628 27.01 -6.49 -21.03
CA LEU A 628 27.81 -5.27 -21.18
C LEU A 628 27.75 -4.41 -19.92
N PHE A 629 28.89 -3.83 -19.53
CA PHE A 629 28.97 -2.91 -18.40
C PHE A 629 30.02 -1.80 -18.62
N PRO A 630 29.84 -0.60 -18.03
CA PRO A 630 28.60 -0.11 -17.44
C PRO A 630 27.49 0.03 -18.48
N ASN A 631 26.25 -0.16 -18.09
CA ASN A 631 25.10 0.09 -18.95
C ASN A 631 23.98 0.75 -18.10
N PRO A 632 23.70 2.07 -18.26
CA PRO A 632 24.21 2.97 -19.31
C PRO A 632 25.73 3.21 -19.26
N ALA A 633 26.33 3.32 -20.44
CA ALA A 633 27.73 3.68 -20.60
C ALA A 633 27.91 5.19 -20.85
N GLN A 634 29.06 5.72 -20.45
CA GLN A 634 29.45 7.10 -20.77
C GLN A 634 30.54 7.15 -21.86
N ASN A 635 31.74 6.70 -21.54
CA ASN A 635 32.90 6.78 -22.45
C ASN A 635 33.46 5.43 -22.84
N THR A 636 33.25 4.41 -22.00
CA THR A 636 33.78 3.06 -22.24
C THR A 636 32.74 2.00 -21.98
N LEU A 637 32.84 0.90 -22.72
CA LEU A 637 32.01 -0.28 -22.62
C LEU A 637 32.90 -1.51 -22.42
N ARG A 638 32.46 -2.46 -21.59
CA ARG A 638 33.15 -3.74 -21.33
C ARG A 638 32.16 -4.91 -21.49
N LEU A 639 32.69 -6.10 -21.72
CA LEU A 639 31.94 -7.33 -21.76
C LEU A 639 32.41 -8.26 -20.63
N ASN A 640 31.51 -8.90 -19.92
CA ASN A 640 31.83 -9.88 -18.86
C ASN A 640 32.37 -11.21 -19.43
N SER A 641 33.24 -11.16 -20.41
CA SER A 641 33.90 -12.33 -21.05
C SER A 641 35.37 -12.36 -20.72
N THR A 642 35.91 -13.52 -20.40
CA THR A 642 37.36 -13.74 -20.26
C THR A 642 38.09 -13.67 -21.59
N SER A 643 37.36 -13.81 -22.70
CA SER A 643 37.87 -13.69 -24.06
C SER A 643 37.62 -12.30 -24.62
N THR A 644 38.45 -11.88 -25.56
CA THR A 644 38.27 -10.66 -26.37
C THR A 644 37.48 -11.03 -27.62
N HIS A 645 36.50 -10.22 -27.97
CA HIS A 645 35.59 -10.42 -29.10
C HIS A 645 35.63 -9.22 -30.04
N GLU A 646 35.66 -9.46 -31.32
CA GLU A 646 35.44 -8.43 -32.35
C GLU A 646 33.94 -8.14 -32.43
N VAL A 647 33.60 -6.83 -32.39
CA VAL A 647 32.19 -6.43 -32.29
C VAL A 647 31.88 -5.25 -33.24
N TYR A 648 30.61 -5.20 -33.66
CA TYR A 648 30.01 -4.08 -34.38
C TYR A 648 28.93 -3.43 -33.53
N ILE A 649 28.91 -2.09 -33.48
CA ILE A 649 27.85 -1.30 -32.84
C ILE A 649 26.96 -0.71 -33.93
N TYR A 650 25.66 -0.96 -33.78
CA TYR A 650 24.62 -0.47 -34.67
C TYR A 650 23.79 0.63 -34.01
N SER A 651 23.38 1.61 -34.79
CA SER A 651 22.36 2.59 -34.40
C SER A 651 20.98 1.90 -34.31
N SER A 652 20.01 2.60 -33.75
CA SER A 652 18.60 2.19 -33.72
C SER A 652 18.00 2.01 -35.13
N THR A 653 18.63 2.59 -36.17
CA THR A 653 18.23 2.42 -37.57
C THR A 653 18.94 1.28 -38.29
N GLY A 654 19.79 0.50 -37.57
CA GLY A 654 20.52 -0.64 -38.14
C GLY A 654 21.81 -0.32 -38.89
N GLN A 655 22.27 0.94 -38.83
CA GLN A 655 23.53 1.35 -39.43
C GLN A 655 24.71 1.04 -38.49
N VAL A 656 25.80 0.44 -38.99
CA VAL A 656 27.05 0.27 -38.25
C VAL A 656 27.68 1.66 -38.02
N ILE A 657 27.93 2.00 -36.76
CA ILE A 657 28.47 3.30 -36.36
C ILE A 657 29.82 3.20 -35.66
N LEU A 658 30.16 2.03 -35.13
CA LEU A 658 31.46 1.76 -34.52
C LEU A 658 31.77 0.25 -34.63
N ASN A 659 33.08 -0.08 -34.73
CA ASN A 659 33.56 -1.45 -34.60
C ASN A 659 34.83 -1.48 -33.77
N GLY A 660 35.17 -2.60 -33.16
CA GLY A 660 36.37 -2.77 -32.36
C GLY A 660 36.37 -4.08 -31.59
N SER A 661 37.36 -4.21 -30.72
CA SER A 661 37.53 -5.39 -29.88
C SER A 661 37.13 -5.07 -28.44
N LEU A 662 36.41 -5.99 -27.80
CA LEU A 662 35.79 -5.82 -26.49
C LEU A 662 35.94 -7.07 -25.62
N GLY A 663 36.28 -6.87 -24.34
CA GLY A 663 36.37 -7.93 -23.31
C GLY A 663 36.33 -7.34 -21.91
N ASN A 664 36.46 -8.17 -20.87
CA ASN A 664 36.50 -7.69 -19.50
C ASN A 664 37.71 -6.79 -19.20
N SER A 665 38.89 -7.20 -19.69
CA SER A 665 40.13 -6.46 -19.53
C SER A 665 40.41 -5.43 -20.66
N LEU A 666 39.64 -5.51 -21.77
CA LEU A 666 39.80 -4.63 -22.93
C LEU A 666 38.49 -3.83 -23.15
N PRO A 667 38.44 -2.56 -22.67
CA PRO A 667 37.27 -1.72 -22.89
C PRO A 667 37.24 -1.19 -24.33
N LEU A 668 36.02 -1.07 -24.88
CA LEU A 668 35.78 -0.36 -26.13
C LEU A 668 35.45 1.11 -25.83
N ASP A 669 36.13 2.02 -26.52
CA ASP A 669 35.84 3.46 -26.43
C ASP A 669 34.55 3.79 -27.20
N VAL A 670 33.56 4.28 -26.49
CA VAL A 670 32.25 4.69 -27.02
C VAL A 670 32.03 6.20 -26.84
N SER A 671 33.05 6.97 -26.52
CA SER A 671 32.98 8.42 -26.25
C SER A 671 32.45 9.25 -27.43
N THR A 672 32.52 8.72 -28.64
CA THR A 672 32.00 9.36 -29.87
C THR A 672 30.54 9.17 -30.10
N LEU A 673 29.88 8.23 -29.39
CA LEU A 673 28.48 7.96 -29.55
C LEU A 673 27.63 9.01 -28.80
N THR A 674 26.54 9.46 -29.38
CA THR A 674 25.58 10.38 -28.73
C THR A 674 24.68 9.63 -27.72
N ASN A 675 24.00 10.37 -26.84
CA ASN A 675 22.99 9.75 -25.96
C ASN A 675 21.95 9.01 -26.80
N GLY A 676 21.68 7.75 -26.43
CA GLY A 676 20.76 6.90 -27.19
C GLY A 676 20.99 5.41 -26.95
N ILE A 677 20.13 4.60 -27.56
CA ILE A 677 20.18 3.13 -27.52
C ILE A 677 20.92 2.61 -28.75
N TYR A 678 21.79 1.65 -28.51
CA TYR A 678 22.65 0.99 -29.50
C TYR A 678 22.60 -0.52 -29.36
N LEU A 679 22.99 -1.23 -30.42
CA LEU A 679 23.07 -2.68 -30.48
C LEU A 679 24.50 -3.10 -30.76
N LEU A 680 25.05 -3.97 -29.90
CA LEU A 680 26.33 -4.62 -30.14
C LEU A 680 26.12 -6.01 -30.72
N ARG A 681 26.86 -6.36 -31.80
CA ARG A 681 26.91 -7.71 -32.38
C ARG A 681 28.33 -8.21 -32.45
N PHE A 682 28.52 -9.50 -32.27
CA PHE A 682 29.81 -10.16 -32.43
C PHE A 682 30.08 -10.45 -33.91
N ALA A 683 31.33 -10.28 -34.32
CA ALA A 683 31.73 -10.50 -35.72
C ALA A 683 31.63 -11.95 -36.16
N ASP A 684 31.79 -12.86 -35.20
CA ASP A 684 31.78 -14.34 -35.42
C ASP A 684 30.38 -14.99 -35.23
N SER A 685 29.40 -14.19 -34.74
CA SER A 685 28.04 -14.71 -34.49
C SER A 685 27.00 -13.64 -34.86
N HIS A 686 26.24 -13.89 -35.91
CA HIS A 686 25.14 -13.03 -36.35
C HIS A 686 23.86 -13.22 -35.52
N SER A 687 23.84 -14.18 -34.59
CA SER A 687 22.66 -14.57 -33.81
C SER A 687 22.57 -13.86 -32.47
N VAL A 688 23.68 -13.33 -31.93
CA VAL A 688 23.68 -12.65 -30.60
C VAL A 688 23.83 -11.16 -30.78
N SER A 689 22.85 -10.41 -30.23
CA SER A 689 22.89 -8.95 -30.19
C SER A 689 22.65 -8.49 -28.75
N ILE A 690 23.53 -7.64 -28.20
CA ILE A 690 23.42 -7.11 -26.84
C ILE A 690 23.10 -5.62 -26.90
N PRO A 691 21.95 -5.17 -26.40
CA PRO A 691 21.62 -3.77 -26.34
C PRO A 691 22.37 -3.04 -25.22
N PHE A 692 22.70 -1.77 -25.44
CA PHE A 692 23.22 -0.88 -24.41
C PHE A 692 22.83 0.56 -24.65
N MET A 693 22.90 1.37 -23.60
CA MET A 693 22.56 2.79 -23.64
C MET A 693 23.78 3.65 -23.40
N ILE A 694 23.89 4.75 -24.14
CA ILE A 694 24.80 5.86 -23.83
C ILE A 694 24.00 6.95 -23.13
N HIS A 695 24.46 7.35 -21.95
CA HIS A 695 23.89 8.46 -21.19
C HIS A 695 25.01 9.25 -20.49
N ARG A 696 25.15 10.53 -20.86
CA ARG A 696 26.15 11.47 -20.34
C ARG A 696 25.49 12.66 -19.69
#